data_26e7c239d45f56933cbfce3f30ed48a0
#
_entry.id   26e7c239d45f56933cbfce3f30ed48a0
#
_cell.length_a   1.000
_cell.length_b   1.000
_cell.length_c   1.000
_cell.angle_alpha   90.00
_cell.angle_beta   90.00
_cell.angle_gamma   90.00
#
_symmetry.space_group_name_H-M   'P 1'
#
loop_
_entity.id
_entity.type
_entity.pdbx_description
1 polymer ?
#
loop_
_entity_poly.entity_id
_entity_poly.type
_entity_poly.pdbx_seq_one_letter_code
_entity_poly.pdbx_strand_id
1 'polypeptide(L)'
;MARPIRYEAPRPPAAPGETIVTSTCGHNCGGRCVVNAHVRDGRIVRISTDPRKWTPEVAPLHACVRGFGQLERLNHPDRVTHPLRRVGPRGAGRFERIGWDEALDEVARQMLRIREAHGPAAILDCSRTGSLSMLHSRSTVKRLLYMFGGCTELWTNISAEAEVYAVRQTYGAKADYKSAGREPTDYVNSRLIVMWGWSPADGTFGTGTLQYLKLAKRRGVKIICVDPRRTRTSWELADQHVFIRPSTDTAALIAMAYVIVTEGLHDQPYLDRHVLGFDEAHLPPGAPAGASYRSYLLGEVDGVPKTPEWAAAITGVPAEILRALAIEYATSKPAALQTGYAPGRTLYGEQFHRAAYALCAMTGNVGIPGGNAGTSNGATGRGGIQALPTGENPVGARVSSPLLADLLERGRAGGYPADVKMIYSCAGDLFNQLPNVRRIIAGVERLDFVVVQDHFVTPTARYADIVLPATTFWERNDVHTPWAGAGHYAIFMQQAIAPVGECRNDIDICAALAERLGIRGYNDKTEDEWLRELTRHTIDDYETFRAKGLARLPAPDDAVAFAREIRDPEGHPFTTPSGKIEIYSMAIAAKPDPYGLGAIPAIPTWIPEPADPKHPLRLVTPKSRARTHSIHDNQAVLARADRDDVWLHPDDAAARRIVDGQRVAVFNDRGRTVIPVRVTDRVARGVVAIKEGAWFSLDASGQDTRGCSNLLTPDRSSPAGATPFNSCFVEIEPAG
;
A
#
# COMPACT_ATOMS: atom_id res chain seq x y z
N MET A 1 -28.22 -3.58 -22.24
CA MET A 1 -27.26 -4.63 -22.69
C MET A 1 -25.87 -4.24 -22.17
N ALA A 2 -25.18 -5.13 -21.49
CA ALA A 2 -23.79 -4.89 -21.07
C ALA A 2 -22.93 -4.63 -22.33
N ARG A 3 -22.02 -3.66 -22.24
CA ARG A 3 -21.10 -3.40 -23.36
C ARG A 3 -20.19 -4.61 -23.54
N PRO A 4 -19.91 -5.05 -24.79
CA PRO A 4 -19.05 -6.19 -25.06
C PRO A 4 -17.60 -5.92 -24.61
N ILE A 5 -16.89 -7.00 -24.25
CA ILE A 5 -15.44 -6.94 -24.03
C ILE A 5 -14.74 -6.60 -25.34
N ARG A 6 -13.72 -5.73 -25.28
CA ARG A 6 -12.91 -5.35 -26.43
C ARG A 6 -11.49 -5.88 -26.25
N TYR A 7 -11.06 -6.73 -27.16
CA TYR A 7 -9.70 -7.27 -27.15
C TYR A 7 -8.77 -6.45 -28.02
N GLU A 8 -7.66 -6.00 -27.46
CA GLU A 8 -6.71 -5.08 -28.07
C GLU A 8 -5.27 -5.65 -28.04
N ALA A 9 -4.50 -5.38 -29.09
CA ALA A 9 -3.06 -5.67 -29.12
C ALA A 9 -2.28 -4.34 -29.01
N PRO A 10 -1.97 -3.85 -27.82
CA PRO A 10 -1.36 -2.54 -27.59
C PRO A 10 0.15 -2.57 -27.87
N ARG A 11 0.54 -2.98 -29.08
CA ARG A 11 1.94 -3.17 -29.54
C ARG A 11 2.25 -2.22 -30.69
N PRO A 12 3.46 -1.67 -30.77
CA PRO A 12 3.95 -1.03 -31.98
C PRO A 12 4.18 -2.06 -33.10
N PRO A 13 4.37 -1.65 -34.35
CA PRO A 13 4.84 -2.53 -35.40
C PRO A 13 6.18 -3.17 -35.02
N ALA A 14 6.35 -4.47 -35.32
CA ALA A 14 7.61 -5.17 -35.12
C ALA A 14 8.62 -4.80 -36.21
N ALA A 15 9.88 -4.65 -35.83
CA ALA A 15 10.98 -4.55 -36.79
C ALA A 15 11.28 -5.94 -37.41
N PRO A 16 11.95 -6.02 -38.57
CA PRO A 16 12.36 -7.29 -39.15
C PRO A 16 13.15 -8.15 -38.14
N GLY A 17 12.74 -9.41 -37.98
CA GLY A 17 13.36 -10.35 -37.03
C GLY A 17 12.96 -10.11 -35.55
N GLU A 18 12.05 -9.18 -35.24
CA GLU A 18 11.53 -9.01 -33.89
C GLU A 18 10.14 -9.63 -33.73
N THR A 19 9.90 -10.24 -32.57
CA THR A 19 8.57 -10.56 -32.07
C THR A 19 8.25 -9.63 -30.91
N ILE A 20 7.04 -9.05 -30.86
CA ILE A 20 6.62 -8.17 -29.78
C ILE A 20 5.62 -8.91 -28.89
N VAL A 21 5.96 -9.05 -27.61
CA VAL A 21 5.19 -9.75 -26.60
C VAL A 21 4.64 -8.73 -25.59
N THR A 22 3.33 -8.74 -25.41
CA THR A 22 2.67 -7.86 -24.42
C THR A 22 2.68 -8.48 -23.03
N SER A 23 3.01 -7.69 -22.03
CA SER A 23 2.96 -8.07 -20.61
C SER A 23 2.71 -6.84 -19.73
N THR A 24 2.80 -7.01 -18.42
CA THR A 24 2.80 -5.95 -17.40
C THR A 24 3.70 -6.33 -16.24
N CYS A 25 4.33 -5.36 -15.60
CA CYS A 25 5.05 -5.64 -14.36
C CYS A 25 4.07 -5.87 -13.21
N GLY A 26 3.88 -7.09 -12.75
CA GLY A 26 2.92 -7.48 -11.72
C GLY A 26 3.15 -6.89 -10.31
N HIS A 27 3.79 -5.70 -10.20
CA HIS A 27 4.17 -5.10 -8.92
C HIS A 27 3.01 -4.38 -8.22
N ASN A 28 3.16 -4.13 -6.92
CA ASN A 28 2.14 -3.52 -6.06
C ASN A 28 2.07 -1.98 -6.19
N CYS A 29 1.95 -1.45 -7.40
CA CYS A 29 1.76 -0.02 -7.66
C CYS A 29 0.31 0.37 -8.03
N GLY A 30 -0.62 -0.59 -8.04
CA GLY A 30 -2.04 -0.38 -8.35
C GLY A 30 -2.39 -0.46 -9.83
N GLY A 31 -1.63 0.12 -10.72
CA GLY A 31 -1.85 0.08 -12.15
C GLY A 31 -1.33 -1.20 -12.82
N ARG A 32 -1.78 -1.41 -14.06
CA ARG A 32 -1.26 -2.44 -14.97
C ARG A 32 -0.94 -1.75 -16.29
N CYS A 33 0.29 -1.26 -16.36
CA CYS A 33 0.78 -0.62 -17.57
C CYS A 33 1.12 -1.67 -18.62
N VAL A 34 0.93 -1.35 -19.89
CA VAL A 34 1.45 -2.18 -20.97
C VAL A 34 2.96 -2.04 -21.01
N VAL A 35 3.63 -3.16 -20.93
CA VAL A 35 5.08 -3.29 -21.12
C VAL A 35 5.27 -4.31 -22.22
N ASN A 36 5.78 -3.88 -23.37
CA ASN A 36 6.01 -4.72 -24.54
C ASN A 36 7.49 -5.12 -24.60
N ALA A 37 7.76 -6.42 -24.58
CA ALA A 37 9.10 -6.95 -24.84
C ALA A 37 9.31 -7.08 -26.35
N HIS A 38 10.40 -6.52 -26.86
CA HIS A 38 10.87 -6.75 -28.20
C HIS A 38 11.90 -7.88 -28.15
N VAL A 39 11.51 -9.03 -28.69
CA VAL A 39 12.31 -10.27 -28.63
C VAL A 39 12.99 -10.54 -29.96
N ARG A 40 14.28 -10.79 -29.93
CA ARG A 40 15.09 -11.26 -31.07
C ARG A 40 16.00 -12.38 -30.57
N ASP A 41 16.07 -13.47 -31.32
CA ASP A 41 16.89 -14.65 -30.99
C ASP A 41 16.71 -15.13 -29.52
N GLY A 42 15.46 -15.18 -29.07
CA GLY A 42 15.10 -15.61 -27.70
C GLY A 42 15.51 -14.65 -26.58
N ARG A 43 15.91 -13.41 -26.89
CA ARG A 43 16.31 -12.40 -25.90
C ARG A 43 15.49 -11.13 -26.02
N ILE A 44 15.18 -10.50 -24.91
CA ILE A 44 14.54 -9.18 -24.90
C ILE A 44 15.61 -8.13 -25.17
N VAL A 45 15.54 -7.49 -26.34
CA VAL A 45 16.51 -6.47 -26.77
C VAL A 45 16.12 -5.04 -26.38
N ARG A 46 14.82 -4.78 -26.19
CA ARG A 46 14.30 -3.50 -25.71
C ARG A 46 12.88 -3.64 -25.17
N ILE A 47 12.43 -2.61 -24.46
CA ILE A 47 11.08 -2.50 -23.93
C ILE A 47 10.40 -1.26 -24.54
N SER A 48 9.13 -1.40 -24.89
CA SER A 48 8.24 -0.28 -25.23
C SER A 48 6.95 -0.34 -24.42
N THR A 49 6.10 0.65 -24.57
CA THR A 49 4.80 0.73 -23.90
C THR A 49 3.68 0.81 -24.93
N ASP A 50 2.44 1.01 -24.46
CA ASP A 50 1.29 1.27 -25.34
C ASP A 50 1.62 2.42 -26.32
N PRO A 51 1.58 2.19 -27.64
CA PRO A 51 2.03 3.19 -28.63
C PRO A 51 1.01 4.30 -28.88
N ARG A 52 -0.20 4.16 -28.35
CA ARG A 52 -1.30 5.13 -28.61
C ARG A 52 -1.02 6.45 -27.91
N LYS A 53 -1.46 7.54 -28.53
CA LYS A 53 -1.48 8.86 -27.89
C LYS A 53 -2.61 8.91 -26.88
N TRP A 54 -2.37 9.58 -25.76
CA TRP A 54 -3.39 9.78 -24.75
C TRP A 54 -4.45 10.78 -25.23
N THR A 55 -5.71 10.37 -25.16
CA THR A 55 -6.88 11.24 -25.27
C THR A 55 -7.86 10.90 -24.15
N PRO A 56 -8.87 11.76 -23.86
CA PRO A 56 -9.89 11.42 -22.87
C PRO A 56 -10.68 10.15 -23.19
N GLU A 57 -10.87 9.85 -24.48
CA GLU A 57 -11.62 8.69 -24.98
C GLU A 57 -10.76 7.43 -25.02
N VAL A 58 -9.46 7.60 -25.23
CA VAL A 58 -8.47 6.52 -25.26
C VAL A 58 -7.43 6.78 -24.18
N ALA A 59 -7.53 6.04 -23.09
CA ALA A 59 -6.54 6.06 -22.03
C ALA A 59 -5.50 4.95 -22.28
N PRO A 60 -4.39 5.23 -22.96
CA PRO A 60 -3.33 4.27 -23.17
C PRO A 60 -2.69 3.90 -21.84
N LEU A 61 -2.23 2.65 -21.76
CA LEU A 61 -1.67 2.09 -20.54
C LEU A 61 -0.15 2.28 -20.50
N HIS A 62 0.30 3.54 -20.51
CA HIS A 62 1.72 3.89 -20.56
C HIS A 62 2.48 3.42 -19.32
N ALA A 63 3.63 2.81 -19.54
CA ALA A 63 4.56 2.41 -18.48
C ALA A 63 5.27 3.61 -17.88
N CYS A 64 5.55 3.53 -16.57
CA CYS A 64 6.44 4.46 -15.86
C CYS A 64 7.92 4.04 -15.99
N VAL A 65 8.83 4.83 -15.43
CA VAL A 65 10.29 4.52 -15.44
C VAL A 65 10.61 3.14 -14.91
N ARG A 66 9.86 2.62 -13.92
CA ARG A 66 10.05 1.27 -13.36
C ARG A 66 9.70 0.17 -14.35
N GLY A 67 8.72 0.40 -15.24
CA GLY A 67 8.39 -0.52 -16.33
C GLY A 67 9.54 -0.64 -17.33
N PHE A 68 10.20 0.46 -17.66
CA PHE A 68 11.38 0.46 -18.51
C PHE A 68 12.61 -0.15 -17.82
N GLY A 69 12.72 -0.03 -16.50
CA GLY A 69 13.77 -0.66 -15.71
C GLY A 69 13.72 -2.19 -15.66
N GLN A 70 12.66 -2.83 -16.17
CA GLN A 70 12.51 -4.29 -16.11
C GLN A 70 13.55 -5.04 -16.97
N LEU A 71 14.10 -4.41 -18.00
CA LEU A 71 15.17 -5.02 -18.81
C LEU A 71 16.48 -5.17 -18.01
N GLU A 72 16.86 -4.13 -17.26
CA GLU A 72 18.00 -4.19 -16.35
C GLU A 72 17.76 -5.24 -15.24
N ARG A 73 16.53 -5.28 -14.69
CA ARG A 73 16.15 -6.27 -13.66
C ARG A 73 16.30 -7.71 -14.15
N LEU A 74 15.88 -8.00 -15.39
CA LEU A 74 15.97 -9.32 -15.99
C LEU A 74 17.41 -9.77 -16.15
N ASN A 75 18.27 -8.87 -16.65
CA ASN A 75 19.67 -9.14 -17.01
C ASN A 75 20.66 -8.73 -15.90
N HIS A 76 20.17 -8.45 -14.69
CA HIS A 76 21.01 -8.00 -13.60
C HIS A 76 22.02 -9.09 -13.19
N PRO A 77 23.32 -8.75 -13.01
CA PRO A 77 24.35 -9.74 -12.68
C PRO A 77 24.09 -10.49 -11.37
N ASP A 78 23.47 -9.82 -10.38
CA ASP A 78 23.18 -10.40 -9.07
C ASP A 78 21.85 -11.19 -9.05
N ARG A 79 21.24 -11.45 -10.22
CA ARG A 79 20.04 -12.25 -10.28
C ARG A 79 20.30 -13.68 -9.85
N VAL A 80 19.51 -14.19 -8.92
CA VAL A 80 19.55 -15.60 -8.51
C VAL A 80 18.95 -16.45 -9.63
N THR A 81 19.77 -17.32 -10.23
CA THR A 81 19.41 -18.15 -11.37
C THR A 81 19.48 -19.65 -11.09
N HIS A 82 19.83 -20.03 -9.88
CA HIS A 82 19.90 -21.42 -9.38
C HIS A 82 19.68 -21.42 -7.87
N PRO A 83 19.25 -22.55 -7.27
CA PRO A 83 19.07 -22.62 -5.82
C PRO A 83 20.37 -22.37 -5.07
N LEU A 84 20.25 -21.67 -3.93
CA LEU A 84 21.38 -21.29 -3.09
C LEU A 84 21.19 -21.81 -1.67
N ARG A 85 22.26 -22.36 -1.09
CA ARG A 85 22.36 -22.72 0.32
C ARG A 85 23.32 -21.80 1.03
N ARG A 86 22.95 -21.34 2.22
CA ARG A 86 23.78 -20.49 3.06
C ARG A 86 25.06 -21.21 3.53
N VAL A 87 26.16 -20.47 3.46
CA VAL A 87 27.46 -20.89 3.97
C VAL A 87 27.92 -19.88 5.04
N GLY A 88 28.07 -20.33 6.27
CA GLY A 88 28.48 -19.50 7.40
C GLY A 88 27.31 -18.79 8.12
N PRO A 89 27.58 -17.73 8.90
CA PRO A 89 26.59 -17.04 9.70
C PRO A 89 25.46 -16.41 8.85
N ARG A 90 24.23 -16.37 9.39
CA ARG A 90 23.12 -15.63 8.78
C ARG A 90 23.48 -14.15 8.65
N GLY A 91 23.01 -13.51 7.61
CA GLY A 91 23.31 -12.10 7.32
C GLY A 91 24.64 -11.84 6.61
N ALA A 92 25.57 -12.79 6.63
CA ALA A 92 26.84 -12.65 5.90
C ALA A 92 26.68 -12.59 4.37
N GLY A 93 25.53 -13.05 3.85
CA GLY A 93 25.23 -13.05 2.41
C GLY A 93 26.10 -13.98 1.58
N ARG A 94 26.67 -15.01 2.22
CA ARG A 94 27.51 -16.02 1.56
C ARG A 94 26.69 -17.27 1.27
N PHE A 95 26.68 -17.67 0.01
CA PHE A 95 25.91 -18.82 -0.48
C PHE A 95 26.77 -19.68 -1.39
N GLU A 96 26.43 -20.96 -1.45
CA GLU A 96 26.88 -21.89 -2.45
C GLU A 96 25.72 -22.33 -3.33
N ARG A 97 25.97 -22.63 -4.58
CA ARG A 97 25.00 -23.23 -5.51
C ARG A 97 24.76 -24.68 -5.13
N ILE A 98 23.47 -25.07 -5.12
CA ILE A 98 23.05 -26.46 -4.97
C ILE A 98 22.04 -26.82 -6.05
N GLY A 99 21.74 -28.13 -6.19
CA GLY A 99 20.69 -28.60 -7.11
C GLY A 99 19.29 -28.38 -6.56
N TRP A 100 18.29 -28.40 -7.46
CA TRP A 100 16.89 -28.26 -7.08
C TRP A 100 16.40 -29.37 -6.14
N ASP A 101 16.77 -30.64 -6.40
CA ASP A 101 16.36 -31.76 -5.55
C ASP A 101 16.92 -31.60 -4.14
N GLU A 102 18.20 -31.27 -4.01
CA GLU A 102 18.83 -31.01 -2.72
C GLU A 102 18.16 -29.85 -1.97
N ALA A 103 17.84 -28.75 -2.67
CA ALA A 103 17.17 -27.60 -2.08
C ALA A 103 15.76 -27.94 -1.58
N LEU A 104 14.97 -28.61 -2.42
CA LEU A 104 13.58 -28.97 -2.09
C LEU A 104 13.51 -30.07 -1.02
N ASP A 105 14.40 -31.03 -1.04
CA ASP A 105 14.48 -32.08 -0.02
C ASP A 105 14.83 -31.46 1.35
N GLU A 106 15.76 -30.52 1.40
CA GLU A 106 16.12 -29.81 2.64
C GLU A 106 14.94 -28.97 3.17
N VAL A 107 14.27 -28.20 2.29
CA VAL A 107 13.09 -27.41 2.70
C VAL A 107 11.97 -28.33 3.22
N ALA A 108 11.65 -29.41 2.52
CA ALA A 108 10.62 -30.34 2.93
C ALA A 108 10.97 -31.03 4.25
N ARG A 109 12.20 -31.49 4.42
CA ARG A 109 12.71 -32.10 5.65
C ARG A 109 12.56 -31.17 6.84
N GLN A 110 12.93 -29.90 6.71
CA GLN A 110 12.81 -28.91 7.76
C GLN A 110 11.34 -28.57 8.07
N MET A 111 10.49 -28.45 7.06
CA MET A 111 9.06 -28.25 7.26
C MET A 111 8.43 -29.39 8.04
N LEU A 112 8.73 -30.67 7.68
CA LEU A 112 8.25 -31.84 8.41
C LEU A 112 8.74 -31.86 9.84
N ARG A 113 10.05 -31.69 10.07
CA ARG A 113 10.68 -31.66 11.39
C ARG A 113 10.05 -30.60 12.31
N ILE A 114 9.89 -29.37 11.80
CA ILE A 114 9.35 -28.26 12.59
C ILE A 114 7.87 -28.49 12.90
N ARG A 115 7.07 -28.96 11.92
CA ARG A 115 5.67 -29.29 12.15
C ARG A 115 5.51 -30.41 13.20
N GLU A 116 6.33 -31.44 13.14
CA GLU A 116 6.29 -32.58 14.08
C GLU A 116 6.67 -32.13 15.50
N ALA A 117 7.76 -31.35 15.64
CA ALA A 117 8.28 -30.95 16.94
C ALA A 117 7.50 -29.80 17.59
N HIS A 118 6.94 -28.86 16.81
CA HIS A 118 6.39 -27.59 17.32
C HIS A 118 4.96 -27.28 16.82
N GLY A 119 4.41 -28.10 15.94
CA GLY A 119 3.13 -27.87 15.29
C GLY A 119 3.21 -26.87 14.13
N PRO A 120 2.16 -26.83 13.27
CA PRO A 120 2.16 -26.02 12.05
C PRO A 120 2.19 -24.49 12.34
N ALA A 121 1.70 -24.04 13.49
CA ALA A 121 1.76 -22.66 13.92
C ALA A 121 3.18 -22.12 14.09
N ALA A 122 4.20 -22.99 14.25
CA ALA A 122 5.60 -22.59 14.32
C ALA A 122 6.21 -22.18 12.97
N ILE A 123 5.49 -22.41 11.85
CA ILE A 123 5.84 -21.91 10.52
C ILE A 123 5.12 -20.59 10.31
N LEU A 124 5.86 -19.53 10.00
CA LEU A 124 5.33 -18.20 9.73
C LEU A 124 5.36 -17.92 8.22
N ASP A 125 4.20 -17.62 7.62
CA ASP A 125 4.11 -17.09 6.26
C ASP A 125 4.46 -15.61 6.24
N CYS A 126 5.57 -15.30 5.60
CA CYS A 126 6.02 -13.95 5.33
C CYS A 126 5.94 -13.55 3.86
N SER A 127 5.19 -14.30 3.05
CA SER A 127 4.98 -13.99 1.64
C SER A 127 4.20 -12.68 1.46
N ARG A 128 4.62 -11.85 0.48
CA ARG A 128 4.09 -10.50 0.29
C ARG A 128 3.67 -10.23 -1.16
N THR A 129 3.57 -8.98 -1.52
CA THR A 129 2.97 -8.49 -2.76
C THR A 129 3.99 -7.98 -3.77
N GLY A 130 5.20 -8.50 -3.76
CA GLY A 130 6.23 -8.23 -4.78
C GLY A 130 5.81 -8.71 -6.16
N SER A 131 5.00 -9.79 -6.22
CA SER A 131 4.22 -10.22 -7.37
C SER A 131 2.75 -10.31 -6.98
N LEU A 132 1.87 -9.69 -7.78
CA LEU A 132 0.41 -9.68 -7.59
C LEU A 132 -0.33 -10.28 -8.78
N SER A 133 0.34 -11.03 -9.64
CA SER A 133 -0.32 -11.80 -10.69
C SER A 133 -1.24 -12.88 -10.12
N MET A 134 -2.16 -13.41 -10.92
CA MET A 134 -3.26 -14.21 -10.39
C MET A 134 -2.83 -15.65 -10.10
N LEU A 135 -1.93 -16.21 -10.89
CA LEU A 135 -1.45 -17.59 -10.72
C LEU A 135 -0.13 -17.63 -9.92
N HIS A 136 0.89 -16.91 -10.37
CA HIS A 136 2.24 -16.93 -9.79
C HIS A 136 2.47 -15.79 -8.82
N SER A 137 2.19 -16.02 -7.55
CA SER A 137 2.27 -15.02 -6.48
C SER A 137 2.35 -15.69 -5.11
N ARG A 138 2.24 -14.88 -4.06
CA ARG A 138 2.13 -15.37 -2.68
C ARG A 138 1.04 -16.44 -2.48
N SER A 139 0.04 -16.50 -3.35
CA SER A 139 -1.06 -17.48 -3.25
C SER A 139 -0.55 -18.91 -3.41
N THR A 140 0.54 -19.16 -4.15
CA THR A 140 1.14 -20.49 -4.29
C THR A 140 1.67 -21.01 -2.96
N VAL A 141 2.43 -20.19 -2.23
CA VAL A 141 2.97 -20.55 -0.91
C VAL A 141 1.84 -20.68 0.12
N LYS A 142 0.88 -19.77 0.12
CA LYS A 142 -0.28 -19.87 1.02
C LYS A 142 -1.04 -21.17 0.81
N ARG A 143 -1.33 -21.54 -0.43
CA ARG A 143 -1.96 -22.81 -0.77
C ARG A 143 -1.15 -24.00 -0.24
N LEU A 144 0.18 -23.99 -0.44
CA LEU A 144 1.07 -25.02 0.07
C LEU A 144 0.98 -25.15 1.59
N LEU A 145 1.16 -24.05 2.31
CA LEU A 145 1.17 -24.03 3.77
C LEU A 145 -0.20 -24.43 4.37
N TYR A 146 -1.31 -24.00 3.76
CA TYR A 146 -2.65 -24.37 4.23
C TYR A 146 -2.92 -25.86 4.02
N MET A 147 -2.57 -26.41 2.86
CA MET A 147 -2.67 -27.84 2.61
C MET A 147 -1.70 -28.69 3.43
N PHE A 148 -0.57 -28.09 3.88
CA PHE A 148 0.39 -28.72 4.78
C PHE A 148 -0.10 -28.80 6.25
N GLY A 149 -1.22 -28.18 6.58
CA GLY A 149 -1.81 -28.16 7.92
C GLY A 149 -1.87 -26.77 8.56
N GLY A 150 -1.59 -25.73 7.79
CA GLY A 150 -1.67 -24.33 8.20
C GLY A 150 -0.36 -23.71 8.66
N CYS A 151 -0.44 -22.45 9.08
CA CYS A 151 0.71 -21.67 9.52
C CYS A 151 0.26 -20.46 10.37
N THR A 152 1.18 -19.78 11.01
CA THR A 152 0.94 -18.42 11.52
C THR A 152 1.05 -17.42 10.39
N GLU A 153 0.14 -16.44 10.35
CA GLU A 153 0.12 -15.39 9.33
C GLU A 153 0.33 -14.01 9.93
N LEU A 154 0.99 -13.15 9.16
CA LEU A 154 0.96 -11.71 9.43
C LEU A 154 -0.25 -11.10 8.73
N TRP A 155 -1.19 -10.57 9.51
CA TRP A 155 -2.34 -9.83 8.98
C TRP A 155 -2.05 -8.33 9.00
N THR A 156 -2.63 -7.53 8.33
CA THR A 156 -2.61 -6.09 8.12
C THR A 156 -2.15 -5.73 6.71
N ASN A 157 -2.83 -4.77 6.17
CA ASN A 157 -2.38 -4.06 4.99
C ASN A 157 -1.36 -2.99 5.42
N ILE A 158 -0.07 -3.28 5.27
CA ILE A 158 1.02 -2.39 5.72
C ILE A 158 0.84 -0.94 5.21
N SER A 159 0.25 -0.78 4.03
CA SER A 159 0.05 0.54 3.43
C SER A 159 -1.18 1.28 3.93
N ALA A 160 -2.28 0.58 4.18
CA ALA A 160 -3.62 1.17 4.23
C ALA A 160 -4.53 0.57 5.31
N GLU A 161 -4.02 -0.14 6.33
CA GLU A 161 -4.89 -0.80 7.31
C GLU A 161 -5.80 0.18 8.06
N ALA A 162 -5.31 1.38 8.37
CA ALA A 162 -6.12 2.43 8.96
C ALA A 162 -7.35 2.78 8.10
N GLU A 163 -7.18 2.89 6.78
CA GLU A 163 -8.29 3.12 5.85
C GLU A 163 -9.18 1.89 5.68
N VAL A 164 -8.59 0.69 5.62
CA VAL A 164 -9.34 -0.58 5.55
C VAL A 164 -10.28 -0.73 6.76
N TYR A 165 -9.78 -0.40 7.94
CA TYR A 165 -10.59 -0.40 9.15
C TYR A 165 -11.67 0.69 9.10
N ALA A 166 -11.27 1.94 8.86
CA ALA A 166 -12.14 3.10 8.90
C ALA A 166 -13.33 2.98 7.92
N VAL A 167 -13.08 2.51 6.67
CA VAL A 167 -14.14 2.36 5.66
C VAL A 167 -15.21 1.37 6.11
N ARG A 168 -14.81 0.28 6.75
CA ARG A 168 -15.74 -0.72 7.27
C ARG A 168 -16.57 -0.22 8.45
N GLN A 169 -15.98 0.63 9.29
CA GLN A 169 -16.65 1.20 10.46
C GLN A 169 -17.60 2.35 10.09
N THR A 170 -17.43 2.95 8.91
CA THR A 170 -18.24 4.10 8.47
C THR A 170 -19.24 3.73 7.39
N TYR A 171 -18.85 2.90 6.41
CA TYR A 171 -19.67 2.53 5.25
C TYR A 171 -20.14 1.06 5.28
N GLY A 172 -19.66 0.27 6.25
CA GLY A 172 -20.12 -1.09 6.52
C GLY A 172 -19.14 -2.19 6.23
N ALA A 173 -19.42 -3.36 6.80
CA ALA A 173 -18.50 -4.51 6.82
C ALA A 173 -18.12 -5.04 5.42
N LYS A 174 -18.97 -4.85 4.41
CA LYS A 174 -18.70 -5.24 3.02
C LYS A 174 -18.00 -4.14 2.21
N ALA A 175 -17.84 -2.94 2.76
CA ALA A 175 -17.14 -1.86 2.09
C ALA A 175 -15.64 -2.19 1.96
N ASP A 176 -15.13 -2.18 0.75
CA ASP A 176 -13.70 -2.29 0.43
C ASP A 176 -13.17 -0.88 0.15
N TYR A 177 -12.11 -0.48 0.82
CA TYR A 177 -11.45 0.81 0.61
C TYR A 177 -11.07 1.08 -0.85
N LYS A 178 -10.90 0.04 -1.66
CA LYS A 178 -10.61 0.19 -3.10
C LYS A 178 -11.86 0.42 -3.91
N SER A 179 -12.96 -0.25 -3.61
CA SER A 179 -14.25 -0.05 -4.28
C SER A 179 -14.98 1.21 -3.82
N ALA A 180 -14.68 1.67 -2.60
CA ALA A 180 -15.12 2.98 -2.10
C ALA A 180 -14.31 4.16 -2.67
N GLY A 181 -13.23 3.88 -3.41
CA GLY A 181 -12.38 4.87 -4.05
C GLY A 181 -13.03 5.48 -5.30
N ARG A 182 -12.27 6.37 -5.92
CA ARG A 182 -12.74 7.19 -7.04
C ARG A 182 -12.08 6.77 -8.36
N GLU A 183 -12.88 6.61 -9.40
CA GLU A 183 -12.38 6.39 -10.76
C GLU A 183 -11.72 7.69 -11.29
N PRO A 184 -10.48 7.64 -11.81
CA PRO A 184 -9.80 8.85 -12.30
C PRO A 184 -10.52 9.61 -13.40
N THR A 185 -11.35 8.95 -14.20
CA THR A 185 -12.17 9.59 -15.22
C THR A 185 -13.16 10.59 -14.64
N ASP A 186 -13.57 10.44 -13.39
CA ASP A 186 -14.51 11.31 -12.69
C ASP A 186 -13.86 12.62 -12.17
N TYR A 187 -12.54 12.74 -12.15
CA TYR A 187 -11.86 13.95 -11.63
C TYR A 187 -12.30 15.24 -12.33
N VAL A 188 -12.65 15.17 -13.61
CA VAL A 188 -13.10 16.30 -14.40
C VAL A 188 -14.47 16.84 -14.00
N ASN A 189 -15.25 16.08 -13.24
CA ASN A 189 -16.58 16.45 -12.76
C ASN A 189 -16.52 17.26 -11.45
N SER A 190 -15.36 17.32 -10.77
CA SER A 190 -15.18 18.13 -9.58
C SER A 190 -15.06 19.62 -9.91
N ARG A 191 -15.47 20.48 -8.98
CA ARG A 191 -15.08 21.90 -8.95
C ARG A 191 -13.80 22.11 -8.15
N LEU A 192 -13.65 21.30 -7.08
CA LEU A 192 -12.50 21.33 -6.19
C LEU A 192 -12.02 19.88 -5.92
N ILE A 193 -10.71 19.67 -5.92
CA ILE A 193 -10.08 18.45 -5.40
C ILE A 193 -9.09 18.85 -4.32
N VAL A 194 -9.35 18.45 -3.07
CA VAL A 194 -8.40 18.55 -1.97
C VAL A 194 -7.63 17.24 -1.89
N MET A 195 -6.34 17.28 -2.23
CA MET A 195 -5.44 16.13 -2.17
C MET A 195 -4.72 16.15 -0.82
N TRP A 196 -5.03 15.21 0.06
CA TRP A 196 -4.51 15.18 1.42
C TRP A 196 -3.56 13.99 1.62
N GLY A 197 -2.26 14.28 1.80
CA GLY A 197 -1.24 13.24 1.96
C GLY A 197 -1.12 12.28 0.78
N TRP A 198 -1.49 12.73 -0.45
CA TRP A 198 -1.54 11.92 -1.65
C TRP A 198 -0.76 12.54 -2.81
N SER A 199 0.24 11.80 -3.32
CA SER A 199 1.11 12.28 -4.41
C SER A 199 1.28 11.22 -5.51
N PRO A 200 0.37 11.13 -6.49
CA PRO A 200 0.46 10.14 -7.57
C PRO A 200 1.64 10.38 -8.52
N ALA A 201 2.22 11.57 -8.61
CA ALA A 201 3.41 11.81 -9.42
C ALA A 201 4.70 11.23 -8.81
N ASP A 202 4.77 11.12 -7.48
CA ASP A 202 5.88 10.47 -6.77
C ASP A 202 5.64 8.97 -6.64
N GLY A 203 4.48 8.56 -6.11
CA GLY A 203 4.13 7.16 -5.86
C GLY A 203 3.82 6.37 -7.14
N THR A 204 3.54 7.02 -8.26
CA THR A 204 3.05 6.42 -9.51
C THR A 204 1.91 5.43 -9.21
N PHE A 205 0.84 5.94 -8.61
CA PHE A 205 -0.25 5.15 -8.06
C PHE A 205 -1.36 4.99 -9.09
N GLY A 206 -1.43 3.80 -9.69
CA GLY A 206 -2.39 3.49 -10.75
C GLY A 206 -2.01 4.04 -12.13
N THR A 207 -2.41 3.34 -13.18
CA THR A 207 -2.18 3.76 -14.56
C THR A 207 -3.17 4.86 -14.95
N GLY A 208 -2.69 5.94 -15.56
CA GLY A 208 -3.54 7.03 -16.04
C GLY A 208 -3.95 8.08 -14.99
N THR A 209 -3.78 7.82 -13.70
CA THR A 209 -4.20 8.74 -12.61
C THR A 209 -3.69 10.17 -12.80
N LEU A 210 -2.38 10.34 -13.01
CA LEU A 210 -1.78 11.66 -13.18
C LEU A 210 -2.27 12.38 -14.45
N GLN A 211 -2.53 11.64 -15.52
CA GLN A 211 -3.04 12.19 -16.79
C GLN A 211 -4.44 12.76 -16.62
N TYR A 212 -5.31 12.06 -15.89
CA TYR A 212 -6.66 12.54 -15.60
C TYR A 212 -6.66 13.72 -14.62
N LEU A 213 -5.75 13.78 -13.64
CA LEU A 213 -5.57 14.98 -12.83
C LEU A 213 -5.12 16.18 -13.67
N LYS A 214 -4.19 15.97 -14.60
CA LYS A 214 -3.77 17.01 -15.55
C LYS A 214 -4.92 17.45 -16.46
N LEU A 215 -5.79 16.53 -16.87
CA LEU A 215 -7.00 16.87 -17.64
C LEU A 215 -7.98 17.69 -16.80
N ALA A 216 -8.26 17.28 -15.56
CA ALA A 216 -9.13 18.01 -14.64
C ALA A 216 -8.61 19.44 -14.42
N LYS A 217 -7.31 19.60 -14.18
CA LYS A 217 -6.65 20.93 -14.06
C LYS A 217 -6.85 21.79 -15.30
N ARG A 218 -6.65 21.22 -16.50
CA ARG A 218 -6.87 21.94 -17.78
C ARG A 218 -8.34 22.34 -18.01
N ARG A 219 -9.28 21.62 -17.37
CA ARG A 219 -10.72 21.94 -17.40
C ARG A 219 -11.15 22.91 -16.30
N GLY A 220 -10.20 23.49 -15.57
CA GLY A 220 -10.47 24.51 -14.55
C GLY A 220 -10.79 23.96 -13.16
N VAL A 221 -10.63 22.67 -12.92
CA VAL A 221 -10.77 22.11 -11.57
C VAL A 221 -9.67 22.66 -10.67
N LYS A 222 -10.03 23.31 -9.56
CA LYS A 222 -9.09 23.80 -8.55
C LYS A 222 -8.52 22.61 -7.77
N ILE A 223 -7.21 22.63 -7.53
CA ILE A 223 -6.50 21.57 -6.77
C ILE A 223 -5.77 22.19 -5.59
N ILE A 224 -6.10 21.74 -4.38
CA ILE A 224 -5.40 22.11 -3.14
C ILE A 224 -4.68 20.87 -2.63
N CYS A 225 -3.40 21.00 -2.25
CA CYS A 225 -2.63 19.90 -1.65
C CYS A 225 -2.31 20.23 -0.18
N VAL A 226 -2.61 19.28 0.70
CA VAL A 226 -2.24 19.31 2.12
C VAL A 226 -1.24 18.19 2.37
N ASP A 227 0.02 18.54 2.68
CA ASP A 227 1.11 17.56 2.87
C ASP A 227 2.27 18.25 3.61
N PRO A 228 3.01 17.57 4.49
CA PRO A 228 4.22 18.13 5.12
C PRO A 228 5.35 18.40 4.14
N ARG A 229 5.21 17.99 2.89
CA ARG A 229 6.18 18.23 1.81
C ARG A 229 5.49 18.78 0.57
N ARG A 230 6.10 19.77 -0.08
CA ARG A 230 5.70 20.18 -1.41
C ARG A 230 6.15 19.12 -2.41
N THR A 231 5.29 18.13 -2.61
CA THR A 231 5.50 16.95 -3.46
C THR A 231 5.60 17.32 -4.93
N ARG A 232 6.01 16.39 -5.77
CA ARG A 232 5.99 16.62 -7.22
C ARG A 232 4.57 16.85 -7.74
N THR A 233 3.58 16.13 -7.23
CA THR A 233 2.18 16.36 -7.59
C THR A 233 1.73 17.75 -7.22
N SER A 234 2.04 18.20 -6.01
CA SER A 234 1.74 19.57 -5.55
C SER A 234 2.44 20.62 -6.43
N TRP A 235 3.71 20.41 -6.75
CA TRP A 235 4.46 21.33 -7.61
C TRP A 235 3.89 21.46 -9.02
N GLU A 236 3.43 20.33 -9.61
CA GLU A 236 2.93 20.31 -10.99
C GLU A 236 1.46 20.76 -11.11
N LEU A 237 0.63 20.53 -10.09
CA LEU A 237 -0.83 20.61 -10.21
C LEU A 237 -1.52 21.55 -9.23
N ALA A 238 -0.98 21.77 -8.02
CA ALA A 238 -1.69 22.50 -6.99
C ALA A 238 -1.81 24.00 -7.29
N ASP A 239 -3.01 24.56 -7.08
CA ASP A 239 -3.24 26.00 -7.00
C ASP A 239 -2.79 26.56 -5.65
N GLN A 240 -2.92 25.72 -4.61
CA GLN A 240 -2.50 26.03 -3.25
C GLN A 240 -1.87 24.80 -2.60
N HIS A 241 -0.79 25.02 -1.83
CA HIS A 241 -0.19 24.02 -0.98
C HIS A 241 -0.27 24.47 0.49
N VAL A 242 -0.72 23.57 1.34
CA VAL A 242 -0.82 23.75 2.79
C VAL A 242 0.14 22.80 3.48
N PHE A 243 1.17 23.34 4.13
CA PHE A 243 2.04 22.54 4.98
C PHE A 243 1.34 22.21 6.29
N ILE A 244 1.45 20.95 6.73
CA ILE A 244 0.87 20.47 7.98
C ILE A 244 1.90 19.66 8.76
N ARG A 245 1.87 19.74 10.08
CA ARG A 245 2.69 18.89 10.94
C ARG A 245 2.23 17.44 10.82
N PRO A 246 3.10 16.46 10.57
CA PRO A 246 2.73 15.05 10.50
C PRO A 246 2.00 14.55 11.76
N SER A 247 1.08 13.61 11.61
CA SER A 247 0.25 13.03 12.68
C SER A 247 -0.77 13.98 13.32
N THR A 248 -1.03 15.14 12.71
CA THR A 248 -2.02 16.11 13.23
C THR A 248 -3.19 16.34 12.28
N ASP A 249 -3.22 15.61 11.21
CA ASP A 249 -4.18 15.71 10.11
C ASP A 249 -5.64 15.60 10.59
N THR A 250 -5.90 14.72 11.55
CA THR A 250 -7.23 14.54 12.18
C THR A 250 -7.73 15.81 12.83
N ALA A 251 -6.85 16.56 13.54
CA ALA A 251 -7.23 17.81 14.20
C ALA A 251 -7.62 18.89 13.17
N ALA A 252 -6.91 18.96 12.03
CA ALA A 252 -7.25 19.88 10.95
C ALA A 252 -8.64 19.59 10.36
N LEU A 253 -8.95 18.31 10.06
CA LEU A 253 -10.26 17.91 9.53
C LEU A 253 -11.40 18.15 10.52
N ILE A 254 -11.16 17.92 11.82
CA ILE A 254 -12.12 18.20 12.89
C ILE A 254 -12.40 19.70 12.97
N ALA A 255 -11.37 20.56 12.90
CA ALA A 255 -11.59 22.01 12.89
C ALA A 255 -12.30 22.50 11.63
N MET A 256 -12.05 21.90 10.47
CA MET A 256 -12.85 22.18 9.28
C MET A 256 -14.32 21.78 9.46
N ALA A 257 -14.59 20.64 10.10
CA ALA A 257 -15.96 20.22 10.43
C ALA A 257 -16.62 21.20 11.42
N TYR A 258 -15.90 21.70 12.41
CA TYR A 258 -16.38 22.75 13.31
C TYR A 258 -16.82 24.00 12.55
N VAL A 259 -16.00 24.50 11.63
CA VAL A 259 -16.32 25.69 10.80
C VAL A 259 -17.58 25.41 9.98
N ILE A 260 -17.68 24.26 9.33
CA ILE A 260 -18.84 23.88 8.51
C ILE A 260 -20.13 23.88 9.36
N VAL A 261 -20.06 23.42 10.61
CA VAL A 261 -21.20 23.44 11.53
C VAL A 261 -21.57 24.85 11.95
N THR A 262 -20.59 25.66 12.40
CA THR A 262 -20.84 26.99 12.96
C THR A 262 -21.23 28.02 11.91
N GLU A 263 -20.78 27.86 10.68
CA GLU A 263 -21.17 28.72 9.53
C GLU A 263 -22.46 28.18 8.83
N GLY A 264 -23.06 27.08 9.30
CA GLY A 264 -24.28 26.52 8.71
C GLY A 264 -24.12 25.97 7.29
N LEU A 265 -22.91 25.49 6.96
CA LEU A 265 -22.56 25.02 5.60
C LEU A 265 -22.74 23.50 5.41
N HIS A 266 -23.21 22.79 6.43
CA HIS A 266 -23.52 21.35 6.34
C HIS A 266 -24.85 21.11 5.62
N ASP A 267 -24.97 19.96 4.95
CA ASP A 267 -26.17 19.53 4.22
C ASP A 267 -27.10 18.76 5.20
N GLN A 268 -27.90 19.48 6.01
CA GLN A 268 -28.76 18.84 7.01
C GLN A 268 -29.74 17.83 6.40
N PRO A 269 -30.44 18.10 5.27
CA PRO A 269 -31.31 17.09 4.67
C PRO A 269 -30.57 15.81 4.25
N TYR A 270 -29.34 15.92 3.79
CA TYR A 270 -28.51 14.76 3.47
C TYR A 270 -28.14 13.97 4.75
N LEU A 271 -27.78 14.69 5.82
CA LEU A 271 -27.43 14.10 7.11
C LEU A 271 -28.60 13.34 7.71
N ASP A 272 -29.80 13.95 7.75
CA ASP A 272 -30.99 13.33 8.29
C ASP A 272 -31.34 12.01 7.59
N ARG A 273 -31.19 11.99 6.29
CA ARG A 273 -31.56 10.83 5.47
C ARG A 273 -30.51 9.72 5.50
N HIS A 274 -29.23 10.05 5.42
CA HIS A 274 -28.16 9.10 5.08
C HIS A 274 -27.17 8.84 6.21
N VAL A 275 -27.15 9.62 7.29
CA VAL A 275 -26.08 9.60 8.28
C VAL A 275 -26.62 9.30 9.68
N LEU A 276 -25.85 8.53 10.45
CA LEU A 276 -26.07 8.28 11.88
C LEU A 276 -24.97 8.95 12.71
N GLY A 277 -25.33 9.59 13.82
CA GLY A 277 -24.39 10.07 14.82
C GLY A 277 -23.76 11.43 14.54
N PHE A 278 -24.30 12.19 13.58
CA PHE A 278 -23.88 13.58 13.38
C PHE A 278 -24.33 14.48 14.54
N ASP A 279 -25.59 14.43 14.91
CA ASP A 279 -26.17 15.20 16.00
C ASP A 279 -26.91 14.30 17.00
N GLU A 280 -27.36 14.88 18.12
CA GLU A 280 -28.03 14.13 19.20
C GLU A 280 -29.37 13.48 18.78
N ALA A 281 -30.07 14.09 17.80
CA ALA A 281 -31.35 13.56 17.32
C ALA A 281 -31.16 12.27 16.49
N HIS A 282 -29.95 12.07 15.94
CA HIS A 282 -29.59 10.95 15.09
C HIS A 282 -28.57 10.01 15.75
N LEU A 283 -28.50 9.96 17.09
CA LEU A 283 -27.75 8.94 17.82
C LEU A 283 -28.51 7.61 17.85
N PRO A 284 -27.84 6.46 17.87
CA PRO A 284 -28.50 5.17 18.03
C PRO A 284 -29.06 5.04 19.45
N PRO A 285 -30.14 4.24 19.65
CA PRO A 285 -30.68 3.97 20.98
C PRO A 285 -29.60 3.41 21.93
N GLY A 286 -29.51 3.98 23.12
CA GLY A 286 -28.53 3.59 24.15
C GLY A 286 -27.16 4.25 24.03
N ALA A 287 -26.93 5.10 23.05
CA ALA A 287 -25.74 5.94 23.01
C ALA A 287 -25.75 6.95 24.16
N PRO A 288 -24.61 7.28 24.77
CA PRO A 288 -24.54 8.30 25.81
C PRO A 288 -24.99 9.68 25.29
N ALA A 289 -25.63 10.48 26.12
CA ALA A 289 -25.92 11.87 25.81
C ALA A 289 -24.60 12.65 25.57
N GLY A 290 -24.58 13.50 24.56
CA GLY A 290 -23.39 14.24 24.15
C GLY A 290 -22.42 13.42 23.29
N ALA A 291 -22.74 12.19 22.92
CA ALA A 291 -21.87 11.33 22.11
C ALA A 291 -21.90 11.65 20.60
N SER A 292 -22.70 12.62 20.16
CA SER A 292 -22.73 13.01 18.75
C SER A 292 -21.47 13.73 18.31
N TYR A 293 -21.20 13.66 17.00
CA TYR A 293 -20.03 14.35 16.45
C TYR A 293 -20.14 15.87 16.59
N ARG A 294 -21.35 16.42 16.42
CA ARG A 294 -21.62 17.85 16.61
C ARG A 294 -21.32 18.30 18.04
N SER A 295 -21.78 17.56 19.06
CA SER A 295 -21.50 17.87 20.47
C SER A 295 -20.00 17.86 20.77
N TYR A 296 -19.24 16.92 20.20
CA TYR A 296 -17.78 16.88 20.29
C TYR A 296 -17.13 18.10 19.61
N LEU A 297 -17.58 18.46 18.41
CA LEU A 297 -17.06 19.63 17.69
C LEU A 297 -17.24 20.91 18.47
N LEU A 298 -18.43 21.10 19.05
CA LEU A 298 -18.78 22.31 19.81
C LEU A 298 -18.17 22.35 21.22
N GLY A 299 -17.56 21.24 21.67
CA GLY A 299 -16.98 21.14 23.02
C GLY A 299 -18.03 21.03 24.14
N GLU A 300 -19.23 20.53 23.82
CA GLU A 300 -20.33 20.47 24.79
C GLU A 300 -20.09 19.50 25.95
N VAL A 301 -19.21 18.48 25.72
CA VAL A 301 -18.88 17.47 26.73
C VAL A 301 -17.55 17.74 27.41
N ASP A 302 -16.53 18.12 26.66
CA ASP A 302 -15.16 18.29 27.18
C ASP A 302 -14.77 19.77 27.45
N GLY A 303 -15.68 20.71 27.19
CA GLY A 303 -15.45 22.14 27.37
C GLY A 303 -14.47 22.75 26.36
N VAL A 304 -14.08 22.01 25.32
CA VAL A 304 -13.07 22.43 24.34
C VAL A 304 -13.66 22.49 22.93
N PRO A 305 -14.18 23.62 22.46
CA PRO A 305 -14.57 23.79 21.06
C PRO A 305 -13.39 23.55 20.11
N LYS A 306 -13.63 22.78 19.06
CA LYS A 306 -12.59 22.34 18.11
C LYS A 306 -12.33 23.40 17.02
N THR A 307 -12.09 24.64 17.43
CA THR A 307 -11.95 25.80 16.54
C THR A 307 -10.71 25.72 15.62
N PRO A 308 -10.66 26.51 14.56
CA PRO A 308 -9.43 26.64 13.77
C PRO A 308 -8.19 27.06 14.59
N GLU A 309 -8.36 27.90 15.62
CA GLU A 309 -7.29 28.32 16.54
C GLU A 309 -6.77 27.16 17.40
N TRP A 310 -7.70 26.31 17.91
CA TRP A 310 -7.34 25.07 18.59
C TRP A 310 -6.49 24.18 17.67
N ALA A 311 -6.93 23.97 16.42
CA ALA A 311 -6.20 23.14 15.48
C ALA A 311 -4.88 23.77 15.01
N ALA A 312 -4.80 25.10 14.88
CA ALA A 312 -3.57 25.79 14.47
C ALA A 312 -2.41 25.54 15.45
N ALA A 313 -2.69 25.54 16.75
CA ALA A 313 -1.69 25.21 17.78
C ALA A 313 -1.15 23.77 17.62
N ILE A 314 -2.00 22.84 17.21
CA ILE A 314 -1.67 21.43 17.02
C ILE A 314 -0.95 21.19 15.69
N THR A 315 -1.50 21.72 14.61
CA THR A 315 -1.13 21.36 13.22
C THR A 315 -0.03 22.22 12.63
N GLY A 316 0.17 23.42 13.18
CA GLY A 316 1.02 24.46 12.60
C GLY A 316 0.42 25.12 11.36
N VAL A 317 -0.82 24.78 10.96
CA VAL A 317 -1.55 25.46 9.89
C VAL A 317 -2.23 26.68 10.47
N PRO A 318 -2.08 27.89 9.90
CA PRO A 318 -2.76 29.08 10.38
C PRO A 318 -4.28 28.93 10.43
N ALA A 319 -4.92 29.47 11.47
CA ALA A 319 -6.36 29.30 11.69
C ALA A 319 -7.20 29.83 10.52
N GLU A 320 -6.79 30.97 9.94
CA GLU A 320 -7.44 31.57 8.76
C GLU A 320 -7.36 30.67 7.52
N ILE A 321 -6.27 29.90 7.36
CA ILE A 321 -6.14 28.92 6.26
C ILE A 321 -7.09 27.74 6.47
N LEU A 322 -7.19 27.22 7.71
CA LEU A 322 -8.13 26.13 8.03
C LEU A 322 -9.58 26.57 7.80
N ARG A 323 -9.94 27.79 8.24
CA ARG A 323 -11.29 28.37 8.04
C ARG A 323 -11.59 28.54 6.56
N ALA A 324 -10.67 29.15 5.79
CA ALA A 324 -10.84 29.33 4.35
C ALA A 324 -10.98 27.99 3.60
N LEU A 325 -10.17 27.00 3.95
CA LEU A 325 -10.22 25.68 3.33
C LEU A 325 -11.57 24.97 3.64
N ALA A 326 -12.08 25.09 4.87
CA ALA A 326 -13.37 24.52 5.27
C ALA A 326 -14.52 25.14 4.47
N ILE A 327 -14.58 26.47 4.40
CA ILE A 327 -15.62 27.20 3.66
C ILE A 327 -15.53 26.87 2.17
N GLU A 328 -14.34 26.90 1.58
CA GLU A 328 -14.14 26.59 0.17
C GLU A 328 -14.56 25.15 -0.15
N TYR A 329 -14.20 24.17 0.70
CA TYR A 329 -14.58 22.78 0.51
C TYR A 329 -16.11 22.60 0.55
N ALA A 330 -16.79 23.23 1.50
CA ALA A 330 -18.23 23.11 1.67
C ALA A 330 -19.05 23.81 0.57
N THR A 331 -18.51 24.92 0.00
CA THR A 331 -19.22 25.74 -0.99
C THR A 331 -18.88 25.39 -2.45
N SER A 332 -17.82 24.63 -2.71
CA SER A 332 -17.39 24.23 -4.06
C SER A 332 -17.98 22.87 -4.49
N LYS A 333 -19.29 22.69 -4.33
CA LYS A 333 -19.96 21.41 -4.65
C LYS A 333 -20.07 21.18 -6.16
N PRO A 334 -19.68 19.99 -6.71
CA PRO A 334 -19.08 18.85 -6.05
C PRO A 334 -17.62 19.09 -5.70
N ALA A 335 -17.24 18.74 -4.47
CA ALA A 335 -15.88 18.80 -3.99
C ALA A 335 -15.40 17.40 -3.58
N ALA A 336 -14.17 17.07 -3.97
CA ALA A 336 -13.56 15.80 -3.62
C ALA A 336 -12.48 15.99 -2.55
N LEU A 337 -12.56 15.26 -1.45
CA LEU A 337 -11.49 15.10 -0.49
C LEU A 337 -10.75 13.79 -0.79
N GLN A 338 -9.67 13.87 -1.57
CA GLN A 338 -8.88 12.73 -2.02
C GLN A 338 -7.76 12.46 -1.03
N THR A 339 -7.96 11.50 -0.15
CA THR A 339 -6.96 11.13 0.87
C THR A 339 -5.89 10.19 0.32
N GLY A 340 -4.70 10.25 0.90
CA GLY A 340 -3.63 9.28 0.72
C GLY A 340 -3.47 8.39 1.95
N TYR A 341 -2.59 7.38 1.86
CA TYR A 341 -2.32 6.48 2.99
C TYR A 341 -1.42 7.09 4.06
N ALA A 342 -0.68 8.17 3.73
CA ALA A 342 0.37 8.69 4.61
C ALA A 342 -0.15 9.17 5.98
N PRO A 343 -1.25 9.93 6.09
CA PRO A 343 -1.82 10.31 7.38
C PRO A 343 -2.37 9.12 8.17
N GLY A 344 -2.87 8.09 7.47
CA GLY A 344 -3.31 6.84 8.10
C GLY A 344 -2.17 5.97 8.65
N ARG A 345 -0.92 6.23 8.25
CA ARG A 345 0.28 5.54 8.78
C ARG A 345 0.82 6.22 10.03
N THR A 346 -0.06 6.69 10.90
CA THR A 346 0.23 7.30 12.18
C THR A 346 -0.50 6.56 13.29
N LEU A 347 -0.10 6.80 14.53
CA LEU A 347 -0.86 6.29 15.67
C LEU A 347 -2.25 6.91 15.66
N TYR A 348 -3.28 6.09 15.78
CA TYR A 348 -4.69 6.49 15.58
C TYR A 348 -4.99 7.06 14.18
N GLY A 349 -4.24 6.65 13.15
CA GLY A 349 -4.45 7.09 11.78
C GLY A 349 -5.82 6.71 11.18
N GLU A 350 -6.51 5.72 11.75
CA GLU A 350 -7.90 5.39 11.44
C GLU A 350 -8.85 6.55 11.73
N GLN A 351 -8.54 7.40 12.71
CA GLN A 351 -9.34 8.58 13.01
C GLN A 351 -9.24 9.67 11.94
N PHE A 352 -8.07 9.77 11.27
CA PHE A 352 -7.93 10.64 10.11
C PHE A 352 -8.91 10.26 8.99
N HIS A 353 -8.95 8.99 8.62
CA HIS A 353 -9.85 8.54 7.57
C HIS A 353 -11.32 8.71 7.97
N ARG A 354 -11.67 8.40 9.22
CA ARG A 354 -13.03 8.60 9.71
C ARG A 354 -13.43 10.07 9.73
N ALA A 355 -12.54 11.00 10.11
CA ALA A 355 -12.80 12.44 10.04
C ALA A 355 -12.97 12.92 8.59
N ALA A 356 -12.20 12.38 7.65
CA ALA A 356 -12.35 12.68 6.23
C ALA A 356 -13.73 12.20 5.69
N TYR A 357 -14.15 11.00 6.08
CA TYR A 357 -15.47 10.46 5.70
C TYR A 357 -16.62 11.29 6.28
N ALA A 358 -16.50 11.69 7.54
CA ALA A 358 -17.48 12.58 8.18
C ALA A 358 -17.59 13.92 7.43
N LEU A 359 -16.47 14.53 7.04
CA LEU A 359 -16.45 15.78 6.30
C LEU A 359 -17.15 15.67 4.92
N CYS A 360 -16.90 14.56 4.21
CA CYS A 360 -17.57 14.28 2.93
C CYS A 360 -19.07 14.08 3.09
N ALA A 361 -19.50 13.37 4.14
CA ALA A 361 -20.91 13.15 4.45
C ALA A 361 -21.60 14.44 4.88
N MET A 362 -20.98 15.26 5.73
CA MET A 362 -21.52 16.54 6.19
C MET A 362 -21.83 17.51 5.05
N THR A 363 -21.11 17.42 3.95
CA THR A 363 -21.27 18.29 2.78
C THR A 363 -22.01 17.65 1.61
N GLY A 364 -22.54 16.42 1.80
CA GLY A 364 -23.30 15.70 0.78
C GLY A 364 -22.48 15.39 -0.49
N ASN A 365 -21.17 15.15 -0.35
CA ASN A 365 -20.28 14.84 -1.48
C ASN A 365 -20.13 13.34 -1.72
N VAL A 366 -20.69 12.47 -0.89
CA VAL A 366 -20.70 11.01 -1.07
C VAL A 366 -21.80 10.61 -2.04
N GLY A 367 -21.48 9.73 -2.99
CA GLY A 367 -22.46 9.15 -3.93
C GLY A 367 -22.83 10.04 -5.11
N ILE A 368 -22.13 11.14 -5.36
CA ILE A 368 -22.37 12.05 -6.49
C ILE A 368 -21.14 12.15 -7.42
N PRO A 369 -21.35 12.33 -8.76
CA PRO A 369 -20.25 12.58 -9.68
C PRO A 369 -19.44 13.82 -9.27
N GLY A 370 -18.12 13.72 -9.35
CA GLY A 370 -17.22 14.80 -8.95
C GLY A 370 -16.99 14.94 -7.44
N GLY A 371 -17.82 14.28 -6.61
CA GLY A 371 -17.63 14.15 -5.17
C GLY A 371 -16.64 13.05 -4.79
N ASN A 372 -16.55 12.70 -3.52
CA ASN A 372 -15.76 11.58 -3.01
C ASN A 372 -16.32 11.13 -1.65
N ALA A 373 -16.10 9.86 -1.35
CA ALA A 373 -16.37 9.29 -0.02
C ALA A 373 -15.23 9.56 1.00
N GLY A 374 -14.23 10.36 0.66
CA GLY A 374 -13.06 10.63 1.51
C GLY A 374 -11.99 9.53 1.49
N THR A 375 -12.12 8.57 0.59
CA THR A 375 -11.21 7.43 0.47
C THR A 375 -10.07 7.71 -0.50
N SER A 376 -9.06 6.85 -0.47
CA SER A 376 -7.95 6.89 -1.41
C SER A 376 -8.39 6.52 -2.84
N ASN A 377 -7.44 6.59 -3.76
CA ASN A 377 -7.66 6.24 -5.14
C ASN A 377 -7.86 4.74 -5.33
N GLY A 378 -9.06 4.30 -5.60
CA GLY A 378 -9.43 2.94 -5.96
C GLY A 378 -9.93 2.83 -7.39
N ALA A 379 -10.03 1.62 -7.90
CA ALA A 379 -10.80 1.31 -9.10
C ALA A 379 -12.11 0.66 -8.67
N THR A 380 -13.21 1.22 -9.12
CA THR A 380 -14.54 0.63 -8.94
C THR A 380 -14.63 -0.63 -9.81
N GLY A 381 -14.49 -1.81 -9.18
CA GLY A 381 -14.62 -3.11 -9.84
C GLY A 381 -13.31 -3.66 -10.45
N ARG A 382 -12.93 -4.83 -9.99
CA ARG A 382 -11.71 -5.56 -10.39
C ARG A 382 -11.94 -6.57 -11.51
N GLY A 383 -12.93 -6.42 -12.33
CA GLY A 383 -13.16 -7.31 -13.46
C GLY A 383 -13.39 -8.79 -13.14
N GLY A 384 -13.57 -9.18 -11.89
CA GLY A 384 -13.97 -10.55 -11.52
C GLY A 384 -12.94 -11.67 -11.74
N ILE A 385 -11.72 -11.38 -12.23
CA ILE A 385 -10.66 -12.40 -12.38
C ILE A 385 -10.16 -12.80 -10.99
N GLN A 386 -10.12 -14.09 -10.73
CA GLN A 386 -9.77 -14.67 -9.45
C GLN A 386 -8.28 -14.99 -9.38
N ALA A 387 -7.70 -14.93 -8.19
CA ALA A 387 -6.37 -15.46 -7.93
C ALA A 387 -6.45 -16.98 -7.65
N LEU A 388 -5.29 -17.65 -7.73
CA LEU A 388 -5.17 -19.08 -7.38
C LEU A 388 -5.85 -19.36 -6.02
N PRO A 389 -6.80 -20.30 -5.95
CA PRO A 389 -7.48 -20.67 -4.72
C PRO A 389 -6.51 -21.22 -3.67
N THR A 390 -6.54 -20.68 -2.46
CA THR A 390 -5.66 -21.11 -1.36
C THR A 390 -6.33 -22.06 -0.37
N GLY A 391 -7.65 -22.06 -0.29
CA GLY A 391 -8.38 -22.64 0.83
C GLY A 391 -8.30 -21.78 2.08
N GLU A 392 -8.72 -22.33 3.21
CA GLU A 392 -8.66 -21.68 4.53
C GLU A 392 -7.45 -22.16 5.31
N ASN A 393 -6.90 -21.30 6.17
CA ASN A 393 -5.80 -21.65 7.07
C ASN A 393 -6.33 -22.47 8.26
N PRO A 394 -6.03 -23.75 8.39
CA PRO A 394 -6.56 -24.58 9.48
C PRO A 394 -6.10 -24.12 10.89
N VAL A 395 -4.95 -23.45 10.97
CA VAL A 395 -4.39 -22.98 12.26
C VAL A 395 -5.12 -21.71 12.72
N GLY A 396 -5.49 -20.82 11.81
CA GLY A 396 -6.13 -19.55 12.14
C GLY A 396 -5.28 -18.57 12.94
N ALA A 397 -4.01 -18.88 13.24
CA ALA A 397 -3.11 -18.03 14.02
C ALA A 397 -2.69 -16.80 13.22
N ARG A 398 -2.92 -15.61 13.78
CA ARG A 398 -2.67 -14.33 13.09
C ARG A 398 -2.04 -13.31 14.03
N VAL A 399 -1.04 -12.58 13.54
CA VAL A 399 -0.34 -11.51 14.28
C VAL A 399 -0.31 -10.25 13.43
N SER A 400 -0.52 -9.08 14.05
CA SER A 400 -0.40 -7.79 13.35
C SER A 400 1.03 -7.60 12.84
N SER A 401 1.18 -7.26 11.57
CA SER A 401 2.49 -7.20 10.89
C SER A 401 3.53 -6.31 11.59
N PRO A 402 3.21 -5.11 12.14
CA PRO A 402 4.19 -4.30 12.85
C PRO A 402 4.72 -4.96 14.14
N LEU A 403 4.06 -5.97 14.67
CA LEU A 403 4.46 -6.69 15.88
C LEU A 403 5.33 -7.93 15.58
N LEU A 404 5.84 -8.08 14.35
CA LEU A 404 6.70 -9.22 14.00
C LEU A 404 7.91 -9.35 14.91
N ALA A 405 8.58 -8.24 15.22
CA ALA A 405 9.76 -8.27 16.09
C ALA A 405 9.43 -8.82 17.49
N ASP A 406 8.31 -8.38 18.05
CA ASP A 406 7.83 -8.81 19.36
C ASP A 406 7.38 -10.29 19.35
N LEU A 407 6.71 -10.73 18.28
CA LEU A 407 6.38 -12.14 18.07
C LEU A 407 7.63 -13.03 18.06
N LEU A 408 8.65 -12.66 17.29
CA LEU A 408 9.88 -13.44 17.17
C LEU A 408 10.69 -13.46 18.47
N GLU A 409 10.62 -12.40 19.27
CA GLU A 409 11.33 -12.28 20.53
C GLU A 409 10.64 -13.03 21.67
N ARG A 410 9.33 -12.87 21.81
CA ARG A 410 8.58 -13.27 23.00
C ARG A 410 7.69 -14.49 22.81
N GLY A 411 7.31 -14.82 21.60
CA GLY A 411 6.49 -15.98 21.26
C GLY A 411 5.29 -16.16 22.20
N ARG A 412 4.97 -17.38 22.57
CA ARG A 412 3.84 -17.72 23.47
C ARG A 412 3.96 -17.08 24.84
N ALA A 413 5.17 -16.90 25.35
CA ALA A 413 5.39 -16.22 26.62
C ALA A 413 4.98 -14.74 26.58
N GLY A 414 4.97 -14.13 25.41
CA GLY A 414 4.47 -12.78 25.16
C GLY A 414 2.98 -12.70 24.79
N GLY A 415 2.24 -13.82 24.89
CA GLY A 415 0.82 -13.88 24.53
C GLY A 415 0.54 -14.10 23.03
N TYR A 416 1.57 -14.39 22.24
CA TYR A 416 1.43 -14.71 20.81
C TYR A 416 0.98 -16.16 20.59
N PRO A 417 0.36 -16.48 19.41
CA PRO A 417 -0.19 -17.81 19.17
C PRO A 417 0.85 -18.92 19.04
N ALA A 418 2.11 -18.58 18.74
CA ALA A 418 3.16 -19.57 18.52
C ALA A 418 4.56 -19.06 18.88
N ASP A 419 5.46 -20.00 19.17
CA ASP A 419 6.91 -19.80 19.12
C ASP A 419 7.36 -20.11 17.68
N VAL A 420 7.64 -19.09 16.90
CA VAL A 420 8.04 -19.22 15.50
C VAL A 420 9.42 -19.88 15.42
N LYS A 421 9.54 -20.92 14.59
CA LYS A 421 10.78 -21.66 14.31
C LYS A 421 11.22 -21.55 12.86
N MET A 422 10.29 -21.29 11.96
CA MET A 422 10.56 -21.19 10.54
C MET A 422 9.83 -20.01 9.91
N ILE A 423 10.51 -19.35 8.96
CA ILE A 423 9.90 -18.38 8.05
C ILE A 423 9.94 -18.96 6.63
N TYR A 424 8.79 -18.88 5.92
CA TYR A 424 8.71 -18.99 4.48
C TYR A 424 8.33 -17.62 3.89
N SER A 425 9.15 -17.08 2.99
CA SER A 425 8.91 -15.79 2.34
C SER A 425 8.95 -15.92 0.82
N CYS A 426 7.86 -15.58 0.15
CA CYS A 426 7.77 -15.49 -1.31
C CYS A 426 7.42 -14.05 -1.70
N ALA A 427 8.17 -13.48 -2.65
CA ALA A 427 7.95 -12.11 -3.15
C ALA A 427 7.82 -11.07 -2.02
N GLY A 428 8.58 -11.24 -0.94
CA GLY A 428 8.57 -10.40 0.24
C GLY A 428 9.97 -10.04 0.72
N ASP A 429 10.13 -8.79 1.18
CA ASP A 429 11.38 -8.31 1.77
C ASP A 429 11.07 -7.70 3.14
N LEU A 430 11.08 -8.55 4.18
CA LEU A 430 10.63 -8.23 5.54
C LEU A 430 11.34 -7.02 6.12
N PHE A 431 12.66 -7.00 5.96
CA PHE A 431 13.51 -5.96 6.57
C PHE A 431 13.29 -4.59 5.94
N ASN A 432 12.81 -4.55 4.69
CA ASN A 432 12.50 -3.30 4.02
C ASN A 432 11.00 -2.94 4.00
N GLN A 433 10.16 -3.81 4.58
CA GLN A 433 8.71 -3.60 4.64
C GLN A 433 8.20 -3.39 6.07
N LEU A 434 8.88 -3.94 7.08
CA LEU A 434 8.44 -3.91 8.47
C LEU A 434 9.35 -3.02 9.33
N PRO A 435 8.81 -2.43 10.42
CA PRO A 435 9.55 -1.50 11.25
C PRO A 435 10.56 -2.19 12.17
N ASN A 436 11.50 -1.41 12.69
CA ASN A 436 12.54 -1.83 13.67
C ASN A 436 13.35 -3.04 13.20
N VAL A 437 14.02 -2.86 12.07
CA VAL A 437 14.78 -3.92 11.36
C VAL A 437 15.76 -4.64 12.30
N ARG A 438 16.41 -3.93 13.24
CA ARG A 438 17.39 -4.56 14.16
C ARG A 438 16.76 -5.63 15.03
N ARG A 439 15.57 -5.37 15.61
CA ARG A 439 14.87 -6.39 16.40
C ARG A 439 14.39 -7.57 15.54
N ILE A 440 13.95 -7.31 14.31
CA ILE A 440 13.57 -8.38 13.39
C ILE A 440 14.79 -9.25 13.08
N ILE A 441 15.95 -8.65 12.77
CA ILE A 441 17.21 -9.38 12.54
C ILE A 441 17.54 -10.29 13.73
N ALA A 442 17.56 -9.74 14.95
CA ALA A 442 17.84 -10.51 16.16
C ALA A 442 16.85 -11.66 16.38
N GLY A 443 15.58 -11.49 15.98
CA GLY A 443 14.58 -12.56 15.99
C GLY A 443 14.84 -13.63 14.94
N VAL A 444 15.14 -13.24 13.71
CA VAL A 444 15.41 -14.15 12.58
C VAL A 444 16.68 -14.98 12.79
N GLU A 445 17.70 -14.41 13.43
CA GLU A 445 18.94 -15.12 13.74
C GLU A 445 18.74 -16.34 14.67
N ARG A 446 17.68 -16.33 15.49
CA ARG A 446 17.33 -17.41 16.41
C ARG A 446 16.45 -18.51 15.81
N LEU A 447 15.97 -18.33 14.57
CA LEU A 447 15.10 -19.32 13.92
C LEU A 447 15.87 -20.57 13.50
N ASP A 448 15.18 -21.68 13.52
CA ASP A 448 15.71 -22.96 13.06
C ASP A 448 15.95 -22.95 11.54
N PHE A 449 15.02 -22.36 10.78
CA PHE A 449 15.09 -22.37 9.32
C PHE A 449 14.41 -21.16 8.68
N VAL A 450 14.99 -20.64 7.61
CA VAL A 450 14.44 -19.54 6.80
C VAL A 450 14.58 -19.88 5.31
N VAL A 451 13.46 -19.91 4.59
CA VAL A 451 13.45 -20.08 3.14
C VAL A 451 12.89 -18.85 2.45
N VAL A 452 13.56 -18.41 1.39
CA VAL A 452 13.14 -17.25 0.60
C VAL A 452 13.05 -17.65 -0.87
N GLN A 453 11.92 -17.35 -1.51
CA GLN A 453 11.67 -17.51 -2.93
C GLN A 453 11.64 -16.14 -3.58
N ASP A 454 12.70 -15.76 -4.30
CA ASP A 454 12.87 -14.41 -4.85
C ASP A 454 13.80 -14.42 -6.08
N HIS A 455 13.90 -13.26 -6.74
CA HIS A 455 14.78 -13.02 -7.89
C HIS A 455 16.21 -12.61 -7.50
N PHE A 456 16.40 -12.11 -6.28
CA PHE A 456 17.66 -11.55 -5.80
C PHE A 456 17.95 -11.97 -4.36
N VAL A 457 19.21 -11.88 -3.96
CA VAL A 457 19.60 -11.93 -2.56
C VAL A 457 19.26 -10.57 -1.92
N THR A 458 17.96 -10.37 -1.66
CA THR A 458 17.43 -9.18 -0.97
C THR A 458 17.95 -9.11 0.47
N PRO A 459 17.77 -7.98 1.18
CA PRO A 459 18.09 -7.91 2.61
C PRO A 459 17.52 -9.09 3.42
N THR A 460 16.29 -9.51 3.15
CA THR A 460 15.71 -10.70 3.79
C THR A 460 16.38 -11.99 3.35
N ALA A 461 16.63 -12.15 2.05
CA ALA A 461 17.27 -13.36 1.51
C ALA A 461 18.70 -13.55 2.02
N ARG A 462 19.43 -12.49 2.40
CA ARG A 462 20.74 -12.59 3.04
C ARG A 462 20.73 -13.39 4.34
N TYR A 463 19.57 -13.47 5.00
CA TYR A 463 19.36 -14.22 6.24
C TYR A 463 18.70 -15.59 6.01
N ALA A 464 18.43 -15.98 4.77
CA ALA A 464 17.86 -17.28 4.44
C ALA A 464 18.89 -18.42 4.58
N ASP A 465 18.39 -19.61 4.87
CA ASP A 465 19.16 -20.87 4.79
C ASP A 465 19.14 -21.39 3.35
N ILE A 466 17.98 -21.27 2.68
CA ILE A 466 17.79 -21.64 1.28
C ILE A 466 17.17 -20.46 0.51
N VAL A 467 17.71 -20.14 -0.66
CA VAL A 467 17.10 -19.20 -1.61
C VAL A 467 16.70 -19.95 -2.86
N LEU A 468 15.41 -19.89 -3.22
CA LEU A 468 14.82 -20.55 -4.38
C LEU A 468 14.61 -19.53 -5.51
N PRO A 469 15.23 -19.72 -6.71
CA PRO A 469 15.15 -18.78 -7.81
C PRO A 469 13.79 -18.88 -8.52
N ALA A 470 13.02 -17.79 -8.49
CA ALA A 470 11.74 -17.69 -9.18
C ALA A 470 11.87 -17.03 -10.56
N THR A 471 10.98 -17.41 -11.50
CA THR A 471 10.84 -16.73 -12.79
C THR A 471 10.28 -15.31 -12.62
N THR A 472 10.73 -14.39 -13.47
CA THR A 472 10.06 -13.09 -13.63
C THR A 472 8.81 -13.23 -14.50
N PHE A 473 8.00 -12.19 -14.56
CA PHE A 473 6.82 -12.16 -15.44
C PHE A 473 7.13 -12.21 -16.94
N TRP A 474 8.39 -12.10 -17.36
CA TRP A 474 8.84 -12.28 -18.73
C TRP A 474 9.02 -13.74 -19.14
N GLU A 475 9.13 -14.62 -18.15
CA GLU A 475 9.54 -16.02 -18.30
C GLU A 475 8.38 -17.00 -18.09
N ARG A 476 7.16 -16.50 -17.93
CA ARG A 476 5.93 -17.29 -17.67
C ARG A 476 4.69 -16.59 -18.20
N ASN A 477 3.61 -17.32 -18.34
CA ASN A 477 2.31 -16.72 -18.58
C ASN A 477 1.59 -16.44 -17.24
N ASP A 478 0.78 -15.40 -17.22
CA ASP A 478 -0.09 -15.07 -16.08
C ASP A 478 -1.18 -14.10 -16.53
N VAL A 479 -2.09 -13.72 -15.66
CA VAL A 479 -3.12 -12.71 -15.90
C VAL A 479 -3.10 -11.69 -14.77
N HIS A 480 -3.41 -10.46 -15.10
CA HIS A 480 -3.50 -9.43 -14.09
C HIS A 480 -4.55 -8.37 -14.37
N THR A 481 -5.15 -7.81 -13.30
CA THR A 481 -6.07 -6.68 -13.32
C THR A 481 -5.55 -5.53 -12.45
N PRO A 482 -5.83 -4.26 -12.79
CA PRO A 482 -5.50 -3.14 -11.92
C PRO A 482 -6.36 -3.16 -10.65
N TRP A 483 -5.81 -2.63 -9.56
CA TRP A 483 -6.56 -2.33 -8.35
C TRP A 483 -6.59 -0.82 -8.05
N ALA A 484 -5.93 -0.01 -8.87
CA ALA A 484 -6.01 1.46 -8.88
C ALA A 484 -5.69 1.99 -10.28
N GLY A 485 -6.13 3.21 -10.56
CA GLY A 485 -5.92 3.86 -11.85
C GLY A 485 -7.19 3.91 -12.70
N ALA A 486 -7.05 4.31 -13.95
CA ALA A 486 -8.15 4.55 -14.85
C ALA A 486 -8.52 3.31 -15.66
N GLY A 487 -9.82 3.00 -15.71
CA GLY A 487 -10.43 2.01 -16.56
C GLY A 487 -10.43 0.57 -16.03
N HIS A 488 -11.36 -0.20 -16.57
CA HIS A 488 -11.57 -1.60 -16.25
C HIS A 488 -10.97 -2.47 -17.35
N TYR A 489 -9.96 -3.27 -17.02
CA TYR A 489 -9.28 -4.11 -18.00
C TYR A 489 -8.50 -5.24 -17.35
N ALA A 490 -8.16 -6.24 -18.16
CA ALA A 490 -7.23 -7.29 -17.81
C ALA A 490 -6.08 -7.35 -18.81
N ILE A 491 -4.88 -7.70 -18.35
CA ILE A 491 -3.73 -7.96 -19.21
C ILE A 491 -3.36 -9.43 -19.11
N PHE A 492 -3.23 -10.10 -20.25
CA PHE A 492 -2.58 -11.38 -20.35
C PHE A 492 -1.07 -11.13 -20.41
N MET A 493 -0.37 -11.63 -19.42
CA MET A 493 1.07 -11.52 -19.30
C MET A 493 1.70 -12.67 -20.10
N GLN A 494 2.00 -12.41 -21.37
CA GLN A 494 2.56 -13.42 -22.25
C GLN A 494 4.01 -13.71 -21.91
N GLN A 495 4.39 -14.96 -21.88
CA GLN A 495 5.79 -15.38 -21.77
C GLN A 495 6.58 -14.87 -22.99
N ALA A 496 7.62 -14.11 -22.73
CA ALA A 496 8.46 -13.51 -23.76
C ALA A 496 9.74 -14.34 -24.05
N ILE A 497 10.28 -14.99 -23.03
CA ILE A 497 11.51 -15.79 -23.11
C ILE A 497 11.39 -17.04 -22.26
N ALA A 498 12.25 -18.04 -22.53
CA ALA A 498 12.41 -19.16 -21.63
C ALA A 498 12.95 -18.74 -20.26
N PRO A 499 12.70 -19.49 -19.19
CA PRO A 499 13.31 -19.25 -17.89
C PRO A 499 14.83 -19.12 -17.97
N VAL A 500 15.38 -18.12 -17.28
CA VAL A 500 16.82 -17.86 -17.25
C VAL A 500 17.49 -18.80 -16.23
N GLY A 501 18.54 -19.49 -16.66
CA GLY A 501 19.21 -20.47 -15.80
C GLY A 501 18.30 -21.60 -15.37
N GLU A 502 18.22 -21.84 -14.08
CA GLU A 502 17.40 -22.87 -13.47
C GLU A 502 16.15 -22.31 -12.76
N CYS A 503 15.74 -21.07 -13.06
CA CYS A 503 14.55 -20.46 -12.44
C CYS A 503 13.30 -21.30 -12.75
N ARG A 504 12.40 -21.44 -11.75
CA ARG A 504 11.11 -22.13 -11.88
C ARG A 504 9.97 -21.19 -11.53
N ASN A 505 8.79 -21.49 -12.07
CA ASN A 505 7.56 -20.78 -11.72
C ASN A 505 7.18 -21.03 -10.26
N ASP A 506 6.55 -20.07 -9.62
CA ASP A 506 6.16 -20.17 -8.22
C ASP A 506 5.27 -21.39 -7.93
N ILE A 507 4.34 -21.70 -8.85
CA ILE A 507 3.46 -22.86 -8.70
C ILE A 507 4.22 -24.19 -8.82
N ASP A 508 5.22 -24.27 -9.72
CA ASP A 508 6.01 -25.48 -9.94
C ASP A 508 6.94 -25.77 -8.75
N ILE A 509 7.54 -24.71 -8.16
CA ILE A 509 8.32 -24.83 -6.93
C ILE A 509 7.48 -25.40 -5.81
N CYS A 510 6.29 -24.85 -5.60
CA CYS A 510 5.39 -25.27 -4.54
C CYS A 510 4.77 -26.67 -4.84
N ALA A 511 4.54 -27.02 -6.09
CA ALA A 511 4.08 -28.37 -6.48
C ALA A 511 5.14 -29.43 -6.16
N ALA A 512 6.40 -29.17 -6.51
CA ALA A 512 7.51 -30.08 -6.21
C ALA A 512 7.77 -30.22 -4.69
N LEU A 513 7.53 -29.18 -3.90
CA LEU A 513 7.51 -29.28 -2.43
C LEU A 513 6.31 -30.07 -1.93
N ALA A 514 5.13 -29.87 -2.50
CA ALA A 514 3.92 -30.59 -2.11
C ALA A 514 4.08 -32.12 -2.28
N GLU A 515 4.71 -32.56 -3.36
CA GLU A 515 5.03 -33.99 -3.59
C GLU A 515 5.90 -34.56 -2.45
N ARG A 516 6.99 -33.83 -2.07
CA ARG A 516 7.90 -34.23 -1.00
C ARG A 516 7.25 -34.21 0.38
N LEU A 517 6.26 -33.37 0.57
CA LEU A 517 5.47 -33.25 1.79
C LEU A 517 4.28 -34.24 1.84
N GLY A 518 4.08 -35.07 0.80
CA GLY A 518 2.97 -36.01 0.70
C GLY A 518 1.60 -35.33 0.50
N ILE A 519 1.56 -34.10 0.01
CA ILE A 519 0.34 -33.32 -0.24
C ILE A 519 -0.21 -33.68 -1.61
N ARG A 520 -1.43 -34.25 -1.67
CA ARG A 520 -2.11 -34.57 -2.90
C ARG A 520 -3.02 -33.44 -3.38
N GLY A 521 -3.15 -33.26 -4.70
CA GLY A 521 -4.06 -32.27 -5.29
C GLY A 521 -3.63 -30.82 -5.14
N TYR A 522 -2.35 -30.56 -4.86
CA TYR A 522 -1.83 -29.20 -4.83
C TYR A 522 -1.90 -28.53 -6.21
N ASN A 523 -1.42 -29.23 -7.25
CA ASN A 523 -1.45 -28.77 -8.64
C ASN A 523 -1.86 -29.95 -9.55
N ASP A 524 -3.07 -29.88 -10.09
CA ASP A 524 -3.69 -30.90 -10.96
C ASP A 524 -3.95 -30.37 -12.39
N LYS A 525 -3.44 -29.18 -12.70
CA LYS A 525 -3.67 -28.47 -13.96
C LYS A 525 -2.37 -27.94 -14.53
N THR A 526 -2.33 -27.81 -15.83
CA THR A 526 -1.30 -27.06 -16.55
C THR A 526 -1.46 -25.56 -16.29
N GLU A 527 -0.44 -24.76 -16.58
CA GLU A 527 -0.49 -23.29 -16.50
C GLU A 527 -1.68 -22.72 -17.30
N ASP A 528 -1.88 -23.21 -18.54
CA ASP A 528 -2.97 -22.74 -19.41
C ASP A 528 -4.36 -23.09 -18.85
N GLU A 529 -4.53 -24.29 -18.33
CA GLU A 529 -5.81 -24.71 -17.69
C GLU A 529 -6.12 -23.87 -16.45
N TRP A 530 -5.12 -23.56 -15.63
CA TRP A 530 -5.29 -22.61 -14.52
C TRP A 530 -5.72 -21.24 -14.99
N LEU A 531 -5.04 -20.67 -15.99
CA LEU A 531 -5.36 -19.33 -16.50
C LEU A 531 -6.76 -19.25 -17.11
N ARG A 532 -7.23 -20.30 -17.78
CA ARG A 532 -8.62 -20.44 -18.25
C ARG A 532 -9.61 -20.44 -17.09
N GLU A 533 -9.34 -21.23 -16.07
CA GLU A 533 -10.20 -21.31 -14.90
C GLU A 533 -10.28 -19.97 -14.14
N LEU A 534 -9.16 -19.31 -13.91
CA LEU A 534 -9.10 -18.03 -13.20
C LEU A 534 -9.82 -16.89 -13.95
N THR A 535 -9.94 -17.00 -15.27
CA THR A 535 -10.54 -15.98 -16.13
C THR A 535 -11.97 -16.28 -16.58
N ARG A 536 -12.47 -17.50 -16.41
CA ARG A 536 -13.72 -18.04 -17.00
C ARG A 536 -14.98 -17.21 -16.76
N HIS A 537 -15.07 -16.51 -15.64
CA HIS A 537 -16.25 -15.71 -15.28
C HIS A 537 -16.18 -14.26 -15.79
N THR A 538 -15.07 -13.87 -16.41
CA THR A 538 -14.83 -12.50 -16.85
C THR A 538 -14.50 -12.41 -18.34
N ILE A 539 -13.74 -13.36 -18.86
CA ILE A 539 -13.25 -13.38 -20.24
C ILE A 539 -14.10 -14.37 -21.04
N ASP A 540 -14.77 -13.90 -22.06
CA ASP A 540 -15.64 -14.68 -22.94
C ASP A 540 -14.90 -15.35 -24.10
N ASP A 541 -13.75 -14.81 -24.54
CA ASP A 541 -12.88 -15.37 -25.57
C ASP A 541 -11.42 -15.38 -25.10
N TYR A 542 -11.07 -16.48 -24.43
CA TYR A 542 -9.73 -16.67 -23.86
C TYR A 542 -8.63 -16.68 -24.92
N GLU A 543 -8.87 -17.31 -26.09
CA GLU A 543 -7.85 -17.41 -27.13
C GLU A 543 -7.52 -16.02 -27.71
N THR A 544 -8.55 -15.22 -27.99
CA THR A 544 -8.36 -13.85 -28.43
C THR A 544 -7.69 -13.00 -27.36
N PHE A 545 -8.05 -13.17 -26.08
CA PHE A 545 -7.40 -12.47 -24.98
C PHE A 545 -5.91 -12.83 -24.90
N ARG A 546 -5.60 -14.13 -24.91
CA ARG A 546 -4.22 -14.64 -24.93
C ARG A 546 -3.41 -14.09 -26.09
N ALA A 547 -3.97 -14.12 -27.29
CA ALA A 547 -3.30 -13.68 -28.52
C ALA A 547 -3.06 -12.16 -28.55
N LYS A 548 -4.05 -11.36 -28.11
CA LYS A 548 -3.98 -9.89 -28.16
C LYS A 548 -3.30 -9.27 -26.94
N GLY A 549 -3.45 -9.86 -25.75
CA GLY A 549 -2.78 -9.45 -24.51
C GLY A 549 -3.56 -8.44 -23.67
N LEU A 550 -4.60 -7.77 -24.17
CA LEU A 550 -5.40 -6.80 -23.42
C LEU A 550 -6.89 -7.02 -23.69
N ALA A 551 -7.68 -7.13 -22.61
CA ALA A 551 -9.13 -7.10 -22.62
C ALA A 551 -9.62 -5.84 -21.90
N ARG A 552 -10.36 -4.96 -22.60
CA ARG A 552 -11.10 -3.86 -21.99
C ARG A 552 -12.46 -4.35 -21.55
N LEU A 553 -12.67 -4.31 -20.24
CA LEU A 553 -13.90 -4.78 -19.60
C LEU A 553 -14.94 -3.66 -19.56
N PRO A 554 -16.25 -3.98 -19.58
CA PRO A 554 -17.28 -2.97 -19.37
C PRO A 554 -17.10 -2.29 -18.01
N ALA A 555 -17.31 -0.98 -17.97
CA ALA A 555 -17.37 -0.27 -16.71
C ALA A 555 -18.65 -0.70 -15.96
N PRO A 556 -18.62 -0.83 -14.63
CA PRO A 556 -19.84 -1.03 -13.87
C PRO A 556 -20.77 0.17 -14.04
N ASP A 557 -22.07 -0.07 -13.94
CA ASP A 557 -23.10 0.97 -14.10
C ASP A 557 -22.98 2.08 -13.05
N ASP A 558 -22.33 1.79 -11.90
CA ASP A 558 -22.06 2.74 -10.82
C ASP A 558 -20.54 3.02 -10.72
N ALA A 559 -20.06 3.94 -11.58
CA ALA A 559 -18.68 4.43 -11.51
C ALA A 559 -18.43 5.36 -10.30
N VAL A 560 -19.47 5.79 -9.61
CA VAL A 560 -19.43 6.65 -8.43
C VAL A 560 -19.69 5.80 -7.19
N ALA A 561 -18.73 5.75 -6.27
CA ALA A 561 -18.84 4.98 -5.05
C ALA A 561 -20.07 5.39 -4.22
N PHE A 562 -20.84 4.40 -3.79
CA PHE A 562 -22.06 4.55 -2.98
C PHE A 562 -23.22 5.31 -3.67
N ALA A 563 -23.19 5.45 -4.98
CA ALA A 563 -24.28 6.13 -5.70
C ALA A 563 -25.62 5.40 -5.60
N ARG A 564 -25.62 4.07 -5.46
CA ARG A 564 -26.84 3.28 -5.24
C ARG A 564 -27.44 3.52 -3.86
N GLU A 565 -26.60 3.41 -2.86
CA GLU A 565 -26.94 3.57 -1.45
C GLU A 565 -27.50 4.97 -1.16
N ILE A 566 -26.96 5.98 -1.82
CA ILE A 566 -27.47 7.37 -1.68
C ILE A 566 -28.78 7.57 -2.44
N ARG A 567 -28.94 7.01 -3.64
CA ARG A 567 -30.14 7.18 -4.45
C ARG A 567 -31.33 6.40 -3.90
N ASP A 568 -31.10 5.18 -3.45
CA ASP A 568 -32.09 4.24 -2.98
C ASP A 568 -31.64 3.56 -1.68
N PRO A 569 -31.68 4.28 -0.54
CA PRO A 569 -31.18 3.76 0.73
C PRO A 569 -32.05 2.62 1.31
N GLU A 570 -33.31 2.50 0.90
CA GLU A 570 -34.21 1.41 1.33
C GLU A 570 -33.91 0.11 0.57
N GLY A 571 -33.74 0.19 -0.75
CA GLY A 571 -33.42 -0.96 -1.60
C GLY A 571 -31.95 -1.35 -1.53
N HIS A 572 -31.07 -0.41 -1.22
CA HIS A 572 -29.60 -0.59 -1.18
C HIS A 572 -29.00 0.06 0.08
N PRO A 573 -29.34 -0.43 1.30
CA PRO A 573 -28.78 0.13 2.53
C PRO A 573 -27.26 -0.09 2.59
N PHE A 574 -26.55 0.81 3.28
CA PHE A 574 -25.17 0.56 3.68
C PHE A 574 -25.08 -0.73 4.53
N THR A 575 -23.96 -1.42 4.46
CA THR A 575 -23.78 -2.67 5.25
C THR A 575 -23.30 -2.43 6.67
N THR A 576 -23.53 -1.24 7.20
CA THR A 576 -23.40 -0.85 8.61
C THR A 576 -24.55 -1.42 9.45
N PRO A 577 -24.43 -1.53 10.76
CA PRO A 577 -25.53 -1.92 11.63
C PRO A 577 -26.81 -1.06 11.50
N SER A 578 -26.66 0.23 11.20
CA SER A 578 -27.78 1.17 11.02
C SER A 578 -28.35 1.20 9.60
N GLY A 579 -27.70 0.61 8.62
CA GLY A 579 -28.03 0.79 7.20
C GLY A 579 -27.67 2.16 6.63
N LYS A 580 -27.02 3.03 7.41
CA LYS A 580 -26.60 4.40 7.06
C LYS A 580 -25.08 4.56 7.11
N ILE A 581 -24.57 5.71 6.68
CA ILE A 581 -23.20 6.16 6.93
C ILE A 581 -23.07 6.41 8.44
N GLU A 582 -22.14 5.76 9.13
CA GLU A 582 -21.96 5.89 10.57
C GLU A 582 -20.79 6.82 10.92
N ILE A 583 -21.08 8.07 11.32
CA ILE A 583 -20.11 8.95 11.98
C ILE A 583 -19.90 8.45 13.41
N TYR A 584 -20.99 8.15 14.15
CA TYR A 584 -20.93 7.35 15.37
C TYR A 584 -20.98 5.87 14.96
N SER A 585 -19.88 5.17 15.09
CA SER A 585 -19.83 3.75 14.71
C SER A 585 -20.38 2.87 15.82
N MET A 586 -21.50 2.22 15.54
CA MET A 586 -22.12 1.26 16.47
C MET A 586 -21.20 0.05 16.70
N ALA A 587 -20.47 -0.38 15.70
CA ALA A 587 -19.55 -1.50 15.81
C ALA A 587 -18.34 -1.18 16.73
N ILE A 588 -17.79 0.04 16.65
CA ILE A 588 -16.73 0.49 17.55
C ILE A 588 -17.30 0.68 18.97
N ALA A 589 -18.47 1.26 19.11
CA ALA A 589 -19.11 1.44 20.43
C ALA A 589 -19.33 0.10 21.14
N ALA A 590 -19.72 -0.94 20.40
CA ALA A 590 -19.91 -2.29 20.92
C ALA A 590 -18.58 -3.00 21.28
N LYS A 591 -17.50 -2.72 20.57
CA LYS A 591 -16.18 -3.31 20.80
C LYS A 591 -15.07 -2.27 20.54
N PRO A 592 -14.79 -1.40 21.53
CA PRO A 592 -13.82 -0.30 21.35
C PRO A 592 -12.38 -0.78 21.09
N ASP A 593 -11.98 -1.88 21.66
CA ASP A 593 -10.67 -2.52 21.42
C ASP A 593 -10.86 -3.83 20.67
N PRO A 594 -10.93 -3.80 19.33
CA PRO A 594 -11.24 -4.98 18.54
C PRO A 594 -10.11 -6.03 18.52
N TYR A 595 -8.87 -5.61 18.77
CA TYR A 595 -7.68 -6.45 18.60
C TYR A 595 -6.78 -6.54 19.83
N GLY A 596 -7.14 -5.96 20.98
CA GLY A 596 -6.28 -5.87 22.16
C GLY A 596 -5.09 -4.91 21.99
N LEU A 597 -5.24 -3.91 21.12
CA LEU A 597 -4.18 -2.96 20.76
C LEU A 597 -4.47 -1.53 21.26
N GLY A 598 -5.59 -1.34 21.95
CA GLY A 598 -6.06 -0.08 22.49
C GLY A 598 -7.44 0.32 22.01
N ALA A 599 -8.10 1.17 22.78
CA ALA A 599 -9.47 1.61 22.49
C ALA A 599 -9.51 2.67 21.38
N ILE A 600 -10.54 2.56 20.54
CA ILE A 600 -10.86 3.49 19.45
C ILE A 600 -12.16 4.21 19.82
N PRO A 601 -12.24 5.55 19.79
CA PRO A 601 -13.47 6.30 20.01
C PRO A 601 -14.54 6.00 18.95
N ALA A 602 -15.81 5.96 19.37
CA ALA A 602 -16.93 5.68 18.48
C ALA A 602 -17.17 6.77 17.41
N ILE A 603 -16.76 8.01 17.67
CA ILE A 603 -16.75 9.15 16.73
C ILE A 603 -15.33 9.49 16.30
N PRO A 604 -15.11 10.18 15.16
CA PRO A 604 -13.82 10.73 14.80
C PRO A 604 -13.29 11.67 15.88
N THR A 605 -12.15 11.32 16.46
CA THR A 605 -11.58 12.07 17.60
C THR A 605 -10.07 12.23 17.38
N TRP A 606 -9.53 13.42 17.66
CA TRP A 606 -8.09 13.61 17.64
C TRP A 606 -7.48 13.17 18.99
N ILE A 607 -6.46 12.31 18.88
CA ILE A 607 -5.74 11.78 20.03
C ILE A 607 -4.27 12.19 19.88
N PRO A 608 -3.71 12.95 20.87
CA PRO A 608 -2.34 13.43 20.79
C PRO A 608 -1.33 12.29 20.90
N GLU A 609 -0.26 12.37 20.10
CA GLU A 609 0.91 11.52 20.30
C GLU A 609 1.85 12.11 21.35
N PRO A 610 2.45 11.27 22.22
CA PRO A 610 3.50 11.72 23.13
C PRO A 610 4.66 12.36 22.37
N ALA A 611 5.13 13.50 22.83
CA ALA A 611 6.34 14.14 22.30
C ALA A 611 7.58 13.33 22.69
N ASP A 612 8.62 13.41 21.85
CA ASP A 612 9.95 12.89 22.14
C ASP A 612 10.94 14.05 22.20
N PRO A 613 11.24 14.62 23.39
CA PRO A 613 12.17 15.74 23.51
C PRO A 613 13.59 15.41 23.07
N LYS A 614 13.99 14.14 23.14
CA LYS A 614 15.32 13.68 22.73
C LYS A 614 15.48 13.66 21.20
N HIS A 615 14.39 13.41 20.48
CA HIS A 615 14.36 13.34 19.03
C HIS A 615 13.24 14.23 18.50
N PRO A 616 13.43 15.54 18.43
CA PRO A 616 12.35 16.51 18.23
C PRO A 616 11.81 16.60 16.79
N LEU A 617 12.49 16.00 15.82
CA LEU A 617 12.08 16.05 14.41
C LEU A 617 11.15 14.88 14.07
N ARG A 618 10.13 15.14 13.26
CA ARG A 618 9.21 14.13 12.75
C ARG A 618 9.74 13.50 11.47
N LEU A 619 9.92 12.19 11.45
CA LEU A 619 10.28 11.45 10.23
C LEU A 619 9.02 11.09 9.44
N VAL A 620 9.01 11.42 8.14
CA VAL A 620 8.05 10.90 7.17
C VAL A 620 8.76 10.05 6.13
N THR A 621 8.09 8.97 5.69
CA THR A 621 8.65 7.96 4.78
C THR A 621 7.95 7.94 3.43
N PRO A 622 8.21 8.95 2.55
CA PRO A 622 7.54 9.05 1.27
C PRO A 622 7.95 7.96 0.29
N LYS A 623 7.08 7.70 -0.70
CA LYS A 623 7.38 6.82 -1.84
C LYS A 623 8.51 7.35 -2.70
N SER A 624 9.35 6.44 -3.21
CA SER A 624 10.28 6.73 -4.30
C SER A 624 9.60 6.56 -5.66
N ARG A 625 9.94 7.42 -6.60
CA ARG A 625 9.53 7.30 -8.00
C ARG A 625 10.22 6.12 -8.71
N ALA A 626 11.43 5.79 -8.28
CA ALA A 626 12.26 4.75 -8.87
C ALA A 626 11.94 3.35 -8.33
N ARG A 627 11.37 3.25 -7.12
CA ARG A 627 11.09 1.97 -6.46
C ARG A 627 9.58 1.69 -6.36
N THR A 628 9.23 0.42 -6.34
CA THR A 628 7.93 -0.05 -5.85
C THR A 628 8.18 -0.74 -4.51
N HIS A 629 7.99 -0.03 -3.40
CA HIS A 629 8.50 -0.41 -2.08
C HIS A 629 10.03 -0.64 -2.15
N SER A 630 10.54 -1.84 -1.88
CA SER A 630 11.97 -2.18 -1.99
C SER A 630 12.37 -2.78 -3.34
N ILE A 631 11.43 -3.02 -4.25
CA ILE A 631 11.72 -3.53 -5.60
C ILE A 631 12.42 -2.43 -6.40
N HIS A 632 13.47 -2.79 -7.13
CA HIS A 632 14.31 -1.93 -7.98
C HIS A 632 15.41 -1.17 -7.24
N ASP A 633 15.63 -1.37 -5.96
CA ASP A 633 16.67 -0.63 -5.23
C ASP A 633 18.10 -0.96 -5.73
N ASN A 634 18.31 -2.16 -6.26
CA ASN A 634 19.58 -2.60 -6.82
C ASN A 634 19.82 -2.17 -8.28
N GLN A 635 18.94 -1.35 -8.87
CA GLN A 635 19.06 -0.98 -10.29
C GLN A 635 19.67 0.41 -10.48
N ALA A 636 20.85 0.45 -11.11
CA ALA A 636 21.63 1.67 -11.30
C ALA A 636 20.93 2.70 -12.18
N VAL A 637 20.22 2.27 -13.22
CA VAL A 637 19.45 3.17 -14.11
C VAL A 637 18.37 3.90 -13.35
N LEU A 638 17.64 3.21 -12.45
CA LEU A 638 16.57 3.81 -11.68
C LEU A 638 17.08 4.68 -10.52
N ALA A 639 18.21 4.34 -9.91
CA ALA A 639 18.86 5.16 -8.89
C ALA A 639 19.24 6.57 -9.41
N ARG A 640 19.53 6.69 -10.72
CA ARG A 640 19.79 8.00 -11.36
C ARG A 640 18.52 8.85 -11.49
N ALA A 641 17.34 8.21 -11.59
CA ALA A 641 16.07 8.90 -11.75
C ALA A 641 15.52 9.48 -10.43
N ASP A 642 15.90 8.91 -9.29
CA ASP A 642 15.44 9.34 -7.97
C ASP A 642 16.47 8.98 -6.89
N ARG A 643 17.38 9.90 -6.58
CA ARG A 643 18.46 9.69 -5.62
C ARG A 643 17.93 9.58 -4.19
N ASP A 644 18.59 8.76 -3.39
CA ASP A 644 18.33 8.69 -1.96
C ASP A 644 19.04 9.84 -1.24
N ASP A 645 18.23 10.72 -0.67
CA ASP A 645 18.62 11.88 0.12
C ASP A 645 17.63 12.07 1.27
N VAL A 646 18.05 12.70 2.34
CA VAL A 646 17.15 13.16 3.39
C VAL A 646 16.81 14.64 3.13
N TRP A 647 15.52 14.99 3.16
CA TRP A 647 15.09 16.38 3.06
C TRP A 647 15.01 17.02 4.42
N LEU A 648 15.54 18.24 4.54
CA LEU A 648 15.57 19.03 5.77
C LEU A 648 15.27 20.49 5.46
N HIS A 649 14.45 21.13 6.30
CA HIS A 649 14.14 22.55 6.16
C HIS A 649 15.38 23.42 6.41
N PRO A 650 15.57 24.58 5.72
CA PRO A 650 16.72 25.46 5.92
C PRO A 650 16.95 25.90 7.36
N ASP A 651 15.89 26.25 8.10
CA ASP A 651 15.99 26.66 9.50
C ASP A 651 16.47 25.51 10.41
N ASP A 652 15.98 24.29 10.16
CA ASP A 652 16.39 23.09 10.91
C ASP A 652 17.84 22.71 10.60
N ALA A 653 18.27 22.90 9.35
CA ALA A 653 19.65 22.71 8.92
C ALA A 653 20.60 23.72 9.56
N ALA A 654 20.24 25.00 9.53
CA ALA A 654 21.03 26.07 10.13
C ALA A 654 21.21 25.89 11.65
N ALA A 655 20.14 25.50 12.37
CA ALA A 655 20.18 25.20 13.80
C ALA A 655 21.16 24.07 14.16
N ARG A 656 21.46 23.18 13.20
CA ARG A 656 22.34 22.00 13.35
C ARG A 656 23.69 22.14 12.60
N ARG A 657 23.96 23.32 12.02
CA ARG A 657 25.16 23.60 11.21
C ARG A 657 25.34 22.60 10.04
N ILE A 658 24.23 22.20 9.43
CA ILE A 658 24.19 21.29 8.29
C ILE A 658 24.11 22.12 7.01
N VAL A 659 24.90 21.75 5.99
CA VAL A 659 24.88 22.36 4.67
C VAL A 659 24.35 21.39 3.61
N ASP A 660 23.79 21.94 2.53
CA ASP A 660 23.25 21.13 1.45
C ASP A 660 24.29 20.18 0.83
N GLY A 661 23.89 18.94 0.54
CA GLY A 661 24.77 17.90 -0.01
C GLY A 661 25.69 17.22 1.01
N GLN A 662 25.79 17.71 2.25
CA GLN A 662 26.60 17.10 3.30
C GLN A 662 26.06 15.69 3.65
N ARG A 663 26.94 14.76 4.02
CA ARG A 663 26.49 13.50 4.63
C ARG A 663 26.09 13.78 6.08
N VAL A 664 24.91 13.29 6.42
CA VAL A 664 24.33 13.46 7.75
C VAL A 664 23.89 12.12 8.30
N ALA A 665 23.91 11.98 9.61
CA ALA A 665 23.34 10.88 10.32
C ALA A 665 21.93 11.25 10.81
N VAL A 666 20.94 10.45 10.43
CA VAL A 666 19.58 10.50 10.98
C VAL A 666 19.42 9.32 11.92
N PHE A 667 19.00 9.57 13.15
CA PHE A 667 19.01 8.53 14.18
C PHE A 667 17.92 8.72 15.25
N ASN A 668 17.67 7.64 15.96
CA ASN A 668 16.93 7.58 17.22
C ASN A 668 17.42 6.33 18.00
N ASP A 669 16.73 5.98 19.10
CA ASP A 669 17.12 4.83 19.94
C ASP A 669 17.05 3.46 19.21
N ARG A 670 16.37 3.37 18.07
CA ARG A 670 16.25 2.13 17.27
C ARG A 670 17.38 1.93 16.27
N GLY A 671 17.87 3.01 15.68
CA GLY A 671 18.89 2.89 14.64
C GLY A 671 19.48 4.21 14.17
N ARG A 672 20.38 4.10 13.20
CA ARG A 672 21.13 5.21 12.60
C ARG A 672 21.34 4.94 11.10
N THR A 673 21.09 5.94 10.26
CA THR A 673 21.40 5.89 8.84
C THR A 673 22.19 7.12 8.41
N VAL A 674 23.17 6.96 7.51
CA VAL A 674 24.08 8.02 7.06
C VAL A 674 23.96 8.20 5.54
N ILE A 675 23.29 9.29 5.13
CA ILE A 675 23.04 9.62 3.71
C ILE A 675 23.22 11.10 3.43
N PRO A 676 23.32 11.53 2.16
CA PRO A 676 23.37 12.96 1.83
C PRO A 676 22.09 13.70 2.22
N VAL A 677 22.21 14.93 2.68
CA VAL A 677 21.08 15.82 2.94
C VAL A 677 20.78 16.72 1.75
N ARG A 678 19.51 16.98 1.53
CA ARG A 678 18.99 18.05 0.69
C ARG A 678 18.33 19.10 1.57
N VAL A 679 18.96 20.26 1.68
CA VAL A 679 18.37 21.40 2.37
C VAL A 679 17.37 22.09 1.42
N THR A 680 16.10 22.14 1.83
CA THR A 680 15.03 22.65 0.95
C THR A 680 13.82 23.16 1.74
N ASP A 681 13.22 24.25 1.27
CA ASP A 681 11.94 24.80 1.74
C ASP A 681 10.70 23.98 1.29
N ARG A 682 10.92 22.89 0.56
CA ARG A 682 9.88 21.98 0.13
C ARG A 682 9.45 20.97 1.19
N VAL A 683 10.00 21.04 2.37
CA VAL A 683 9.59 20.27 3.54
C VAL A 683 9.26 21.21 4.69
N ALA A 684 8.23 20.90 5.46
CA ALA A 684 7.84 21.71 6.60
C ALA A 684 8.95 21.72 7.66
N ARG A 685 9.07 22.83 8.40
CA ARG A 685 9.97 22.93 9.57
C ARG A 685 9.63 21.86 10.60
N GLY A 686 10.65 21.27 11.21
CA GLY A 686 10.51 20.18 12.18
C GLY A 686 10.25 18.80 11.54
N VAL A 687 10.38 18.69 10.21
CA VAL A 687 10.13 17.44 9.46
C VAL A 687 11.38 16.98 8.73
N VAL A 688 11.68 15.70 8.86
CA VAL A 688 12.70 14.97 8.10
C VAL A 688 12.01 14.00 7.15
N ALA A 689 12.39 13.96 5.87
CA ALA A 689 11.82 13.03 4.92
C ALA A 689 12.89 12.12 4.33
N ILE A 690 12.74 10.79 4.54
CA ILE A 690 13.59 9.74 3.95
C ILE A 690 12.69 8.80 3.15
N LYS A 691 13.03 8.56 1.89
CA LYS A 691 12.22 7.67 1.02
C LYS A 691 12.23 6.24 1.52
N GLU A 692 11.06 5.57 1.49
CA GLU A 692 10.95 4.16 1.84
C GLU A 692 11.64 3.23 0.83
N GLY A 693 12.01 2.04 1.28
CA GLY A 693 12.35 0.91 0.44
C GLY A 693 13.82 0.80 0.03
N ALA A 694 14.71 1.67 0.51
CA ALA A 694 16.15 1.47 0.33
C ALA A 694 16.62 0.21 1.07
N TRP A 695 17.36 -0.66 0.39
CA TRP A 695 17.95 -1.83 1.02
C TRP A 695 19.02 -1.40 2.03
N PHE A 696 18.93 -1.87 3.26
CA PHE A 696 19.93 -1.50 4.23
C PHE A 696 21.30 -2.12 3.89
N SER A 697 22.35 -1.37 4.20
CA SER A 697 23.72 -1.84 4.12
C SER A 697 24.47 -1.35 5.36
N LEU A 698 24.69 -2.25 6.31
CA LEU A 698 25.36 -1.92 7.55
C LEU A 698 26.88 -1.88 7.34
N ASP A 699 27.52 -0.83 7.84
CA ASP A 699 28.97 -0.75 7.93
C ASP A 699 29.51 -1.53 9.17
N ALA A 700 30.81 -1.49 9.37
CA ALA A 700 31.45 -2.20 10.50
C ALA A 700 30.99 -1.72 11.88
N SER A 701 30.43 -0.52 11.98
CA SER A 701 29.86 0.04 13.22
C SER A 701 28.36 -0.29 13.39
N GLY A 702 27.76 -0.98 12.40
CA GLY A 702 26.33 -1.30 12.39
C GLY A 702 25.44 -0.11 11.98
N GLN A 703 26.00 0.93 11.36
CA GLN A 703 25.23 2.03 10.79
C GLN A 703 24.81 1.70 9.36
N ASP A 704 23.58 2.07 9.00
CA ASP A 704 23.16 1.96 7.63
C ASP A 704 23.72 3.11 6.78
N THR A 705 24.16 2.78 5.57
CA THR A 705 24.77 3.72 4.63
C THR A 705 23.92 4.00 3.40
N ARG A 706 22.68 3.43 3.35
CA ARG A 706 21.80 3.46 2.17
C ARG A 706 20.48 4.21 2.39
N GLY A 707 20.12 4.53 3.62
CA GLY A 707 18.88 5.26 3.92
C GLY A 707 17.66 4.36 4.16
N CYS A 708 17.86 3.21 4.77
CA CYS A 708 16.75 2.34 5.16
C CYS A 708 15.94 2.97 6.31
N SER A 709 14.84 3.63 5.98
CA SER A 709 13.98 4.30 6.97
C SER A 709 13.40 3.34 8.01
N ASN A 710 13.26 2.05 7.69
CA ASN A 710 12.69 1.04 8.60
C ASN A 710 13.60 0.70 9.80
N LEU A 711 14.86 1.08 9.77
CA LEU A 711 15.73 1.04 10.95
C LEU A 711 15.30 2.03 12.04
N LEU A 712 14.59 3.09 11.66
CA LEU A 712 14.18 4.19 12.54
C LEU A 712 12.72 4.08 12.99
N THR A 713 11.86 3.40 12.23
CA THR A 713 10.42 3.37 12.46
C THR A 713 10.01 2.47 13.62
N PRO A 714 8.94 2.82 14.37
CA PRO A 714 8.54 2.10 15.58
C PRO A 714 7.78 0.80 15.26
N ASP A 715 8.14 -0.28 15.95
CA ASP A 715 7.49 -1.60 15.91
C ASP A 715 6.31 -1.69 16.88
N ARG A 716 5.35 -0.82 16.68
CA ARG A 716 4.08 -0.80 17.41
C ARG A 716 2.92 -0.75 16.42
N SER A 717 1.72 -1.08 16.89
CA SER A 717 0.51 -1.02 16.09
C SER A 717 -0.37 0.15 16.53
N SER A 718 -1.09 0.75 15.59
CA SER A 718 -2.29 1.53 15.92
C SER A 718 -3.38 0.58 16.43
N PRO A 719 -4.36 1.03 17.22
CA PRO A 719 -5.46 0.20 17.68
C PRO A 719 -6.22 -0.54 16.57
N ALA A 720 -6.34 0.05 15.39
CA ALA A 720 -6.91 -0.60 14.21
C ALA A 720 -5.97 -1.59 13.50
N GLY A 721 -4.77 -1.86 14.02
CA GLY A 721 -3.80 -2.77 13.42
C GLY A 721 -2.83 -2.12 12.43
N ALA A 722 -2.96 -0.84 12.14
CA ALA A 722 -2.11 -0.14 11.17
C ALA A 722 -0.67 0.04 11.67
N THR A 723 0.28 0.09 10.74
CA THR A 723 1.70 0.36 11.04
C THR A 723 1.96 1.86 11.05
N PRO A 724 2.27 2.48 12.19
CA PRO A 724 2.41 3.92 12.32
C PRO A 724 3.83 4.41 11.93
N PHE A 725 4.24 4.20 10.68
CA PHE A 725 5.57 4.59 10.18
C PHE A 725 5.88 6.08 10.35
N ASN A 726 4.87 6.93 10.22
CA ASN A 726 5.01 8.39 10.29
C ASN A 726 4.82 8.94 11.72
N SER A 727 4.51 8.09 12.70
CA SER A 727 4.60 8.38 14.14
C SER A 727 6.02 8.08 14.64
N CYS A 728 7.00 8.65 13.98
CA CYS A 728 8.42 8.40 14.21
C CYS A 728 9.15 9.71 14.48
N PHE A 729 9.92 9.72 15.56
CA PHE A 729 10.77 10.83 15.94
C PHE A 729 12.23 10.50 15.69
N VAL A 730 13.00 11.50 15.25
CA VAL A 730 14.43 11.38 14.94
C VAL A 730 15.18 12.66 15.31
N GLU A 731 16.50 12.54 15.42
CA GLU A 731 17.42 13.67 15.38
C GLU A 731 18.36 13.52 14.18
N ILE A 732 18.98 14.63 13.75
CA ILE A 732 19.88 14.68 12.62
C ILE A 732 21.12 15.52 12.97
N GLU A 733 22.29 15.01 12.60
CA GLU A 733 23.57 15.68 12.82
C GLU A 733 24.52 15.49 11.63
N PRO A 734 25.56 16.31 11.47
CA PRO A 734 26.65 16.03 10.52
C PRO A 734 27.23 14.63 10.79
N ALA A 735 27.40 13.83 9.72
CA ALA A 735 28.18 12.61 9.84
C ALA A 735 29.66 13.01 10.00
N GLY A 736 30.29 12.53 11.04
CA GLY A 736 31.71 12.79 11.33
C GLY A 736 32.63 12.24 10.26
#